data_0b446c1d5dfed6b9d7804a2498451ca9
#
_entry.id   0b446c1d5dfed6b9d7804a2498451ca9
#
_cell.length_a   1.000
_cell.length_b   1.000
_cell.length_c   1.000
_cell.angle_alpha   90.00
_cell.angle_beta   90.00
_cell.angle_gamma   90.00
#
_symmetry.space_group_name_H-M   'P 1'
#
loop_
_entity.id
_entity.type
_entity.pdbx_description
1 polymer ?
#
loop_
_entity_poly.entity_id
_entity_poly.type
_entity_poly.pdbx_seq_one_letter_code
_entity_poly.pdbx_strand_id
1 'polypeptide(L)'
;MTGSVGSSMRSFALRILSAVLLSAMASTSFAQADIADAASKGNRAEIERLLKRGADVNAQQADGATALQWAAYRGDAGLAELLLKAGAKPGLANHDGATPLWLAAARGDAAVIRALLKGGADANEQLPLGRRPLMLAARSGNLDAVHALLDHGADVNASETERGTTALMQAADQGHAEVLMELIQHGANVAAASRPVMRDGRTAALGNSEDPRRAVRQQAIAVLCDAKTPDLREVRIQREMLFGASAKSTSDADLCKGIQRRGLGFVTVAGAGGNHGAGVGGEVTEDADGAAVADASGNPVPVGAGRGHRPPAREPDGGALTALVYAARSGSIDAARVLLEGGADVNQTTRYGWSPLLAATHNSNYQMARFLIEHGADVNLANKGGWTPLYLAVDNRNIEGGDYPVRTADMDSLTYITYLLDKGANVNWRITESTETRTVFTNQWLNEDGATAFLRAAQSGDLELLKLLVAHGADPKINTRLGVTPLAAAAGIGWVEGVTQERSPGETVETVKYLLSLGINPNFQADTGRVALHGAAHKGATEVVRVLVAAGARMDVRDFGNTDNRGSPTLAIHTWLPIDYADGLVRVGVQSAIPHPETSRVLRELMLKAGLKPPPEGRTLESLCIVDVCKPGYDPIGINN
;
A
#
# COMPACT_ATOMS: atom_id res chain seq x y z
N MET A 1 7.07 -6.75 -93.44
CA MET A 1 7.14 -7.61 -92.20
C MET A 1 8.36 -7.22 -91.42
N THR A 2 8.23 -6.17 -90.65
CA THR A 2 9.26 -5.75 -89.69
C THR A 2 8.55 -5.04 -88.53
N GLY A 3 8.55 -5.68 -87.35
CA GLY A 3 8.01 -5.04 -86.16
C GLY A 3 7.47 -6.06 -85.15
N SER A 4 8.28 -6.64 -84.29
CA SER A 4 7.83 -7.26 -83.06
C SER A 4 8.94 -7.95 -82.20
N VAL A 5 10.16 -7.46 -82.22
CA VAL A 5 11.22 -8.00 -81.38
C VAL A 5 11.74 -7.02 -80.29
N GLY A 6 11.39 -5.74 -80.43
CA GLY A 6 11.92 -4.68 -79.53
C GLY A 6 11.19 -4.52 -78.20
N SER A 7 9.94 -4.98 -78.03
CA SER A 7 9.14 -4.77 -76.82
C SER A 7 9.34 -5.81 -75.73
N SER A 8 9.71 -7.04 -76.11
CA SER A 8 9.92 -8.15 -75.18
C SER A 8 11.24 -8.03 -74.36
N MET A 9 12.31 -7.53 -74.98
CA MET A 9 13.58 -7.35 -74.26
C MET A 9 13.58 -6.20 -73.25
N ARG A 10 12.82 -5.12 -73.51
CA ARG A 10 12.68 -3.99 -72.54
C ARG A 10 11.86 -4.42 -71.31
N SER A 11 10.82 -5.24 -71.51
CA SER A 11 10.01 -5.76 -70.42
C SER A 11 10.75 -6.78 -69.54
N PHE A 12 11.66 -7.59 -70.14
CA PHE A 12 12.48 -8.55 -69.39
C PHE A 12 13.59 -7.86 -68.61
N ALA A 13 14.25 -6.87 -69.16
CA ALA A 13 15.26 -6.05 -68.46
C ALA A 13 14.68 -5.25 -67.30
N LEU A 14 13.44 -4.69 -67.42
CA LEU A 14 12.77 -3.97 -66.36
C LEU A 14 12.34 -4.92 -65.22
N ARG A 15 11.96 -6.16 -65.54
CA ARG A 15 11.58 -7.22 -64.52
C ARG A 15 12.81 -7.74 -63.78
N ILE A 16 13.96 -7.83 -64.40
CA ILE A 16 15.21 -8.24 -63.74
C ILE A 16 15.71 -7.07 -62.86
N LEU A 17 15.64 -5.82 -63.31
CA LEU A 17 16.02 -4.68 -62.51
C LEU A 17 15.10 -4.47 -61.28
N SER A 18 13.81 -4.70 -61.45
CA SER A 18 12.87 -4.65 -60.29
C SER A 18 13.06 -5.84 -59.34
N ALA A 19 13.38 -7.02 -59.83
CA ALA A 19 13.67 -8.21 -58.99
C ALA A 19 14.99 -8.06 -58.23
N VAL A 20 16.02 -7.43 -58.84
CA VAL A 20 17.31 -7.13 -58.19
C VAL A 20 17.14 -6.01 -57.16
N LEU A 21 16.33 -4.98 -57.46
CA LEU A 21 16.01 -3.93 -56.50
C LEU A 21 15.13 -4.47 -55.33
N LEU A 22 14.15 -5.35 -55.58
CA LEU A 22 13.37 -5.98 -54.55
C LEU A 22 14.20 -6.95 -53.69
N SER A 23 15.14 -7.69 -54.30
CA SER A 23 16.05 -8.56 -53.53
C SER A 23 17.11 -7.78 -52.75
N ALA A 24 17.53 -6.61 -53.25
CA ALA A 24 18.40 -5.72 -52.49
C ALA A 24 17.67 -5.02 -51.31
N MET A 25 16.38 -4.69 -51.47
CA MET A 25 15.56 -4.15 -50.39
C MET A 25 15.16 -5.24 -49.37
N ALA A 26 14.96 -6.49 -49.82
CA ALA A 26 14.69 -7.59 -48.89
C ALA A 26 15.94 -8.02 -48.09
N SER A 27 17.12 -7.91 -48.68
CA SER A 27 18.38 -8.19 -47.98
C SER A 27 18.81 -7.11 -46.99
N THR A 28 18.33 -5.88 -47.13
CA THR A 28 18.59 -4.82 -46.14
C THR A 28 17.69 -4.93 -44.92
N SER A 29 16.50 -5.52 -45.02
CA SER A 29 15.60 -5.74 -43.87
C SER A 29 16.03 -6.87 -42.92
N PHE A 30 16.79 -7.86 -43.38
CA PHE A 30 17.30 -8.95 -42.54
C PHE A 30 18.69 -8.64 -41.93
N ALA A 31 19.44 -7.67 -42.47
CA ALA A 31 20.76 -7.30 -41.96
C ALA A 31 20.72 -6.29 -40.80
N GLN A 32 19.54 -5.82 -40.43
CA GLN A 32 19.40 -4.66 -39.52
C GLN A 32 19.53 -5.03 -38.04
N ALA A 33 19.32 -6.28 -37.65
CA ALA A 33 19.41 -6.73 -36.23
C ALA A 33 20.75 -7.44 -35.91
N ASP A 34 21.54 -7.80 -36.91
CA ASP A 34 22.74 -8.65 -36.76
C ASP A 34 23.74 -8.14 -35.72
N ILE A 35 23.95 -6.82 -35.62
CA ILE A 35 24.91 -6.23 -34.69
C ILE A 35 24.39 -6.26 -33.24
N ALA A 36 23.10 -6.00 -33.03
CA ALA A 36 22.47 -6.06 -31.72
C ALA A 36 22.33 -7.53 -31.27
N ASP A 37 22.04 -8.45 -32.20
CA ASP A 37 22.00 -9.90 -31.95
C ASP A 37 23.39 -10.46 -31.61
N ALA A 38 24.44 -10.01 -32.26
CA ALA A 38 25.80 -10.38 -31.90
C ALA A 38 26.18 -9.83 -30.52
N ALA A 39 25.74 -8.59 -30.18
CA ALA A 39 25.98 -7.97 -28.88
C ALA A 39 25.21 -8.70 -27.76
N SER A 40 23.96 -9.13 -27.99
CA SER A 40 23.18 -9.90 -27.03
C SER A 40 23.84 -11.22 -26.66
N LYS A 41 24.58 -11.83 -27.62
CA LYS A 41 25.36 -13.06 -27.43
C LYS A 41 26.78 -12.82 -26.91
N GLY A 42 27.22 -11.56 -26.80
CA GLY A 42 28.60 -11.20 -26.43
C GLY A 42 29.64 -11.57 -27.48
N ASN A 43 29.25 -11.72 -28.74
CA ASN A 43 30.15 -12.11 -29.82
C ASN A 43 30.89 -10.91 -30.40
N ARG A 44 31.95 -10.47 -29.69
CA ARG A 44 32.75 -9.31 -30.05
C ARG A 44 33.39 -9.42 -31.43
N ALA A 45 33.87 -10.61 -31.78
CA ALA A 45 34.51 -10.83 -33.09
C ALA A 45 33.53 -10.60 -34.25
N GLU A 46 32.28 -11.04 -34.10
CA GLU A 46 31.24 -10.84 -35.06
C GLU A 46 30.82 -9.36 -35.15
N ILE A 47 30.73 -8.65 -34.03
CA ILE A 47 30.46 -7.22 -33.99
C ILE A 47 31.55 -6.45 -34.75
N GLU A 48 32.83 -6.71 -34.51
CA GLU A 48 33.94 -6.07 -35.23
C GLU A 48 33.91 -6.40 -36.71
N ARG A 49 33.52 -7.61 -37.10
CA ARG A 49 33.36 -8.01 -38.50
C ARG A 49 32.21 -7.27 -39.17
N LEU A 50 31.09 -7.11 -38.50
CA LEU A 50 29.93 -6.39 -39.00
C LEU A 50 30.21 -4.90 -39.15
N LEU A 51 30.87 -4.27 -38.19
CA LEU A 51 31.30 -2.86 -38.24
C LEU A 51 32.24 -2.61 -39.41
N LYS A 52 33.21 -3.50 -39.66
CA LYS A 52 34.13 -3.39 -40.83
C LYS A 52 33.39 -3.50 -42.18
N ARG A 53 32.21 -4.14 -42.20
CA ARG A 53 31.34 -4.24 -43.38
C ARG A 53 30.37 -3.08 -43.54
N GLY A 54 30.40 -2.10 -42.63
CA GLY A 54 29.54 -0.92 -42.67
C GLY A 54 28.12 -1.19 -42.12
N ALA A 55 27.95 -2.20 -41.26
CA ALA A 55 26.67 -2.39 -40.56
C ALA A 55 26.32 -1.16 -39.74
N ASP A 56 25.04 -0.80 -39.69
CA ASP A 56 24.56 0.30 -38.89
C ASP A 56 24.69 -0.05 -37.40
N VAL A 57 25.58 0.63 -36.68
CA VAL A 57 25.85 0.44 -35.26
C VAL A 57 24.63 0.75 -34.38
N ASN A 58 23.67 1.54 -34.91
CA ASN A 58 22.44 1.95 -34.25
C ASN A 58 21.24 1.09 -34.66
N ALA A 59 21.45 0.01 -35.40
CA ALA A 59 20.38 -0.90 -35.75
C ALA A 59 19.69 -1.47 -34.51
N GLN A 60 18.36 -1.43 -34.53
CA GLN A 60 17.51 -1.85 -33.41
C GLN A 60 16.89 -3.23 -33.66
N GLN A 61 16.80 -4.04 -32.61
CA GLN A 61 15.98 -5.26 -32.57
C GLN A 61 14.47 -4.93 -32.57
N ALA A 62 13.64 -5.97 -32.59
CA ALA A 62 12.18 -5.80 -32.63
C ALA A 62 11.60 -5.08 -31.38
N ASP A 63 12.31 -5.13 -30.25
CA ASP A 63 11.99 -4.44 -29.00
C ASP A 63 12.64 -3.06 -28.90
N GLY A 64 13.33 -2.61 -29.93
CA GLY A 64 14.07 -1.36 -29.97
C GLY A 64 15.46 -1.43 -29.35
N ALA A 65 15.93 -2.59 -28.89
CA ALA A 65 17.24 -2.72 -28.28
C ALA A 65 18.38 -2.57 -29.30
N THR A 66 19.45 -1.85 -28.91
CA THR A 66 20.66 -1.65 -29.71
C THR A 66 21.84 -2.47 -29.17
N ALA A 67 22.89 -2.60 -29.98
CA ALA A 67 24.14 -3.23 -29.55
C ALA A 67 24.75 -2.53 -28.30
N LEU A 68 24.64 -1.19 -28.22
CA LEU A 68 25.15 -0.41 -27.08
C LEU A 68 24.34 -0.70 -25.78
N GLN A 69 23.03 -0.91 -25.89
CA GLN A 69 22.22 -1.33 -24.76
C GLN A 69 22.61 -2.73 -24.27
N TRP A 70 22.88 -3.65 -25.16
CA TRP A 70 23.39 -4.99 -24.80
C TRP A 70 24.76 -4.94 -24.13
N ALA A 71 25.67 -4.06 -24.64
CA ALA A 71 26.97 -3.84 -23.99
C ALA A 71 26.77 -3.32 -22.55
N ALA A 72 25.88 -2.36 -22.35
CA ALA A 72 25.55 -1.82 -21.03
C ALA A 72 24.89 -2.87 -20.13
N TYR A 73 23.93 -3.63 -20.65
CA TYR A 73 23.26 -4.70 -19.91
C TYR A 73 24.23 -5.80 -19.46
N ARG A 74 25.25 -6.11 -20.26
CA ARG A 74 26.27 -7.12 -19.96
C ARG A 74 27.41 -6.60 -19.06
N GLY A 75 27.52 -5.29 -18.87
CA GLY A 75 28.63 -4.68 -18.15
C GLY A 75 29.94 -4.66 -18.96
N ASP A 76 29.87 -4.74 -20.28
CA ASP A 76 31.05 -4.76 -21.16
C ASP A 76 31.44 -3.34 -21.58
N ALA A 77 32.25 -2.68 -20.71
CA ALA A 77 32.76 -1.35 -20.98
C ALA A 77 33.62 -1.27 -22.24
N GLY A 78 34.41 -2.32 -22.52
CA GLY A 78 35.25 -2.36 -23.71
C GLY A 78 34.44 -2.46 -25.01
N LEU A 79 33.32 -3.19 -24.99
CA LEU A 79 32.37 -3.24 -26.11
C LEU A 79 31.62 -1.91 -26.23
N ALA A 80 31.18 -1.31 -25.14
CA ALA A 80 30.54 0.00 -25.14
C ALA A 80 31.45 1.06 -25.78
N GLU A 81 32.73 1.12 -25.40
CA GLU A 81 33.71 2.03 -26.04
C GLU A 81 33.90 1.78 -27.53
N LEU A 82 33.97 0.49 -27.93
CA LEU A 82 34.09 0.12 -29.34
C LEU A 82 32.90 0.62 -30.14
N LEU A 83 31.68 0.40 -29.64
CA LEU A 83 30.45 0.81 -30.32
C LEU A 83 30.32 2.34 -30.36
N LEU A 84 30.66 3.05 -29.29
CA LEU A 84 30.66 4.52 -29.23
C LEU A 84 31.66 5.11 -30.22
N LYS A 85 32.88 4.55 -30.34
CA LYS A 85 33.86 4.94 -31.37
C LYS A 85 33.36 4.69 -32.78
N ALA A 86 32.50 3.70 -33.00
CA ALA A 86 31.85 3.40 -34.26
C ALA A 86 30.63 4.29 -34.56
N GLY A 87 30.30 5.23 -33.68
CA GLY A 87 29.18 6.17 -33.85
C GLY A 87 27.85 5.71 -33.24
N ALA A 88 27.87 4.78 -32.28
CA ALA A 88 26.68 4.43 -31.53
C ALA A 88 26.16 5.65 -30.75
N LYS A 89 24.86 5.86 -30.80
CA LYS A 89 24.17 6.96 -30.10
C LYS A 89 23.85 6.54 -28.65
N PRO A 90 24.44 7.18 -27.62
CA PRO A 90 24.27 6.74 -26.24
C PRO A 90 22.87 7.02 -25.68
N GLY A 91 22.08 7.93 -26.27
CA GLY A 91 20.74 8.29 -25.82
C GLY A 91 19.60 7.52 -26.50
N LEU A 92 19.89 6.51 -27.35
CA LEU A 92 18.81 5.70 -27.94
C LEU A 92 18.17 4.82 -26.89
N ALA A 93 16.85 5.00 -26.70
CA ALA A 93 16.04 4.15 -25.81
C ALA A 93 15.42 2.99 -26.60
N ASN A 94 15.19 1.88 -25.92
CA ASN A 94 14.33 0.80 -26.44
C ASN A 94 12.82 1.15 -26.26
N HIS A 95 11.93 0.25 -26.66
CA HIS A 95 10.48 0.49 -26.59
C HIS A 95 9.96 0.60 -25.14
N ASP A 96 10.70 0.15 -24.14
CA ASP A 96 10.38 0.34 -22.72
C ASP A 96 10.97 1.65 -22.16
N GLY A 97 11.62 2.46 -22.99
CA GLY A 97 12.25 3.72 -22.60
C GLY A 97 13.62 3.53 -21.93
N ALA A 98 14.20 2.33 -21.94
CA ALA A 98 15.50 2.09 -21.36
C ALA A 98 16.62 2.56 -22.30
N THR A 99 17.51 3.42 -21.79
CA THR A 99 18.73 3.85 -22.46
C THR A 99 19.93 2.97 -22.03
N PRO A 100 21.06 2.99 -22.75
CA PRO A 100 22.27 2.35 -22.28
C PRO A 100 22.71 2.83 -20.89
N LEU A 101 22.62 4.15 -20.61
CA LEU A 101 23.00 4.71 -19.32
C LEU A 101 22.06 4.27 -18.19
N TRP A 102 20.75 4.14 -18.48
CA TRP A 102 19.79 3.58 -17.53
C TRP A 102 20.16 2.15 -17.11
N LEU A 103 20.49 1.30 -18.10
CA LEU A 103 20.86 -0.10 -17.84
C LEU A 103 22.14 -0.19 -16.99
N ALA A 104 23.16 0.63 -17.33
CA ALA A 104 24.41 0.68 -16.60
C ALA A 104 24.22 1.21 -15.16
N ALA A 105 23.42 2.28 -14.99
CA ALA A 105 23.13 2.87 -13.68
C ALA A 105 22.33 1.92 -12.78
N ALA A 106 21.34 1.22 -13.34
CA ALA A 106 20.55 0.23 -12.59
C ALA A 106 21.39 -0.95 -12.07
N ARG A 107 22.48 -1.29 -12.77
CA ARG A 107 23.46 -2.31 -12.35
C ARG A 107 24.55 -1.74 -11.44
N GLY A 108 24.70 -0.43 -11.39
CA GLY A 108 25.83 0.21 -10.72
C GLY A 108 27.15 0.00 -11.45
N ASP A 109 27.17 -0.15 -12.76
CA ASP A 109 28.39 -0.45 -13.51
C ASP A 109 29.16 0.84 -13.86
N ALA A 110 30.05 1.23 -12.96
CA ALA A 110 30.82 2.47 -13.06
C ALA A 110 31.69 2.56 -14.34
N ALA A 111 32.22 1.44 -14.82
CA ALA A 111 33.08 1.43 -16.01
C ALA A 111 32.26 1.74 -17.27
N VAL A 112 31.10 1.11 -17.41
CA VAL A 112 30.18 1.38 -18.52
C VAL A 112 29.60 2.78 -18.43
N ILE A 113 29.19 3.25 -17.23
CA ILE A 113 28.72 4.62 -17.00
C ILE A 113 29.75 5.62 -17.49
N ARG A 114 31.01 5.50 -17.06
CA ARG A 114 32.11 6.39 -17.53
C ARG A 114 32.29 6.37 -19.04
N ALA A 115 32.22 5.18 -19.65
CA ALA A 115 32.34 5.05 -21.10
C ALA A 115 31.17 5.76 -21.84
N LEU A 116 29.94 5.59 -21.35
CA LEU A 116 28.76 6.22 -21.91
C LEU A 116 28.75 7.74 -21.76
N LEU A 117 29.10 8.27 -20.59
CA LEU A 117 29.20 9.69 -20.31
C LEU A 117 30.28 10.34 -21.15
N LYS A 118 31.45 9.71 -21.27
CA LYS A 118 32.52 10.13 -22.18
C LYS A 118 32.09 10.11 -23.66
N GLY A 119 31.19 9.19 -24.01
CA GLY A 119 30.59 9.06 -25.35
C GLY A 119 29.44 10.02 -25.60
N GLY A 120 29.12 10.93 -24.66
CA GLY A 120 28.11 11.97 -24.80
C GLY A 120 26.71 11.57 -24.30
N ALA A 121 26.61 10.58 -23.44
CA ALA A 121 25.36 10.32 -22.69
C ALA A 121 25.07 11.49 -21.75
N ASP A 122 23.81 11.85 -21.59
CA ASP A 122 23.37 12.89 -20.67
C ASP A 122 23.21 12.31 -19.25
N ALA A 123 24.04 12.75 -18.28
CA ALA A 123 23.95 12.35 -16.87
C ALA A 123 22.57 12.70 -16.24
N ASN A 124 21.85 13.64 -16.85
CA ASN A 124 20.54 14.12 -16.42
C ASN A 124 19.39 13.65 -17.33
N GLU A 125 19.61 12.64 -18.17
CA GLU A 125 18.54 12.11 -19.01
C GLU A 125 17.31 11.77 -18.19
N GLN A 126 16.14 12.11 -18.73
CA GLN A 126 14.87 11.83 -18.07
C GLN A 126 14.28 10.53 -18.58
N LEU A 127 14.29 9.55 -17.71
CA LEU A 127 13.71 8.23 -17.92
C LEU A 127 12.20 8.24 -17.67
N PRO A 128 11.47 7.18 -18.03
CA PRO A 128 10.07 7.05 -17.69
C PRO A 128 9.82 7.30 -16.20
N LEU A 129 8.71 7.99 -15.88
CA LEU A 129 8.34 8.44 -14.53
C LEU A 129 9.29 9.52 -13.96
N GLY A 130 10.08 10.19 -14.79
CA GLY A 130 11.01 11.24 -14.35
C GLY A 130 12.22 10.73 -13.59
N ARG A 131 12.48 9.43 -13.60
CA ARG A 131 13.68 8.86 -12.97
C ARG A 131 14.94 9.38 -13.62
N ARG A 132 16.02 9.45 -12.86
CA ARG A 132 17.35 9.90 -13.31
C ARG A 132 18.38 8.79 -13.10
N PRO A 133 19.44 8.72 -13.90
CA PRO A 133 20.52 7.74 -13.72
C PRO A 133 21.11 7.74 -12.29
N LEU A 134 21.30 8.92 -11.68
CA LEU A 134 21.83 9.05 -10.33
C LEU A 134 20.96 8.35 -9.28
N MET A 135 19.62 8.34 -9.45
CA MET A 135 18.72 7.63 -8.52
C MET A 135 18.93 6.12 -8.57
N LEU A 136 19.18 5.59 -9.77
CA LEU A 136 19.41 4.16 -9.98
C LEU A 136 20.78 3.75 -9.45
N ALA A 137 21.83 4.54 -9.72
CA ALA A 137 23.17 4.33 -9.19
C ALA A 137 23.19 4.41 -7.65
N ALA A 138 22.48 5.39 -7.07
CA ALA A 138 22.34 5.51 -5.63
C ALA A 138 21.64 4.29 -5.00
N ARG A 139 20.60 3.78 -5.66
CA ARG A 139 19.91 2.56 -5.24
C ARG A 139 20.78 1.31 -5.35
N SER A 140 21.69 1.23 -6.35
CA SER A 140 22.61 0.10 -6.52
C SER A 140 23.68 0.03 -5.44
N GLY A 141 23.98 1.14 -4.78
CA GLY A 141 24.99 1.26 -3.76
C GLY A 141 26.42 1.37 -4.28
N ASN A 142 26.62 1.42 -5.59
CA ASN A 142 27.95 1.50 -6.14
C ASN A 142 28.47 2.96 -6.12
N LEU A 143 29.40 3.25 -5.21
CA LEU A 143 29.95 4.57 -4.99
C LEU A 143 30.65 5.12 -6.25
N ASP A 144 31.43 4.29 -6.96
CA ASP A 144 32.11 4.69 -8.20
C ASP A 144 31.14 5.07 -9.33
N ALA A 145 29.95 4.44 -9.37
CA ALA A 145 28.91 4.78 -10.32
C ALA A 145 28.28 6.13 -9.99
N VAL A 146 28.04 6.40 -8.69
CA VAL A 146 27.55 7.69 -8.20
C VAL A 146 28.56 8.81 -8.50
N HIS A 147 29.84 8.61 -8.17
CA HIS A 147 30.93 9.55 -8.52
C HIS A 147 30.95 9.86 -10.01
N ALA A 148 30.91 8.82 -10.86
CA ALA A 148 30.98 9.02 -12.31
C ALA A 148 29.83 9.92 -12.83
N LEU A 149 28.64 9.81 -12.26
CA LEU A 149 27.49 10.63 -12.62
C LEU A 149 27.61 12.06 -12.08
N LEU A 150 28.02 12.22 -10.81
CA LEU A 150 28.20 13.53 -10.18
C LEU A 150 29.32 14.34 -10.85
N ASP A 151 30.45 13.71 -11.20
CA ASP A 151 31.56 14.32 -11.94
C ASP A 151 31.15 14.83 -13.31
N HIS A 152 30.08 14.27 -13.90
CA HIS A 152 29.53 14.71 -15.19
C HIS A 152 28.26 15.57 -15.02
N GLY A 153 28.06 16.17 -13.83
CA GLY A 153 27.04 17.16 -13.57
C GLY A 153 25.63 16.61 -13.38
N ALA A 154 25.48 15.37 -12.86
CA ALA A 154 24.18 14.87 -12.46
C ALA A 154 23.59 15.75 -11.34
N ASP A 155 22.33 16.14 -11.48
CA ASP A 155 21.59 16.92 -10.48
C ASP A 155 21.30 16.05 -9.24
N VAL A 156 22.02 16.32 -8.16
CA VAL A 156 21.92 15.59 -6.88
C VAL A 156 20.55 15.70 -6.24
N ASN A 157 19.81 16.79 -6.51
CA ASN A 157 18.49 17.07 -5.96
C ASN A 157 17.33 16.77 -6.90
N ALA A 158 17.61 16.21 -8.08
CA ALA A 158 16.55 15.79 -8.98
C ALA A 158 15.57 14.84 -8.27
N SER A 159 14.29 15.01 -8.55
CA SER A 159 13.23 14.14 -8.00
C SER A 159 12.43 13.53 -9.15
N GLU A 160 12.01 12.27 -8.99
CA GLU A 160 11.11 11.62 -9.95
C GLU A 160 9.68 12.19 -9.86
N THR A 161 8.86 11.96 -10.90
CA THR A 161 7.59 12.67 -11.06
C THR A 161 6.44 12.07 -10.25
N GLU A 162 6.47 10.77 -9.94
CA GLU A 162 5.36 10.06 -9.30
C GLU A 162 5.28 10.35 -7.80
N ARG A 163 6.38 10.14 -7.09
CA ARG A 163 6.47 10.28 -5.63
C ARG A 163 7.40 11.40 -5.18
N GLY A 164 8.13 12.02 -6.10
CA GLY A 164 9.12 13.02 -5.76
C GLY A 164 10.33 12.47 -4.99
N THR A 165 10.64 11.18 -5.15
CA THR A 165 11.80 10.58 -4.49
C THR A 165 13.10 11.04 -5.15
N THR A 166 14.15 11.22 -4.34
CA THR A 166 15.49 11.66 -4.76
C THR A 166 16.50 10.52 -4.70
N ALA A 167 17.70 10.74 -5.24
CA ALA A 167 18.82 9.80 -5.12
C ALA A 167 19.14 9.50 -3.65
N LEU A 168 19.11 10.52 -2.78
CA LEU A 168 19.34 10.37 -1.34
C LEU A 168 18.34 9.41 -0.69
N MET A 169 17.06 9.52 -1.04
CA MET A 169 16.01 8.63 -0.53
C MET A 169 16.19 7.20 -1.01
N GLN A 170 16.64 7.01 -2.27
CA GLN A 170 16.90 5.67 -2.83
C GLN A 170 18.08 5.00 -2.11
N ALA A 171 19.17 5.73 -1.84
CA ALA A 171 20.30 5.23 -1.08
C ALA A 171 19.91 4.89 0.38
N ALA A 172 19.10 5.75 1.01
CA ALA A 172 18.62 5.54 2.38
C ALA A 172 17.73 4.30 2.52
N ASP A 173 16.83 4.07 1.56
CA ASP A 173 15.94 2.89 1.54
C ASP A 173 16.73 1.57 1.46
N GLN A 174 17.88 1.59 0.79
CA GLN A 174 18.76 0.43 0.64
C GLN A 174 19.87 0.37 1.72
N GLY A 175 20.03 1.42 2.52
CA GLY A 175 21.04 1.46 3.59
C GLY A 175 22.46 1.76 3.14
N HIS A 176 22.67 2.38 1.98
CA HIS A 176 24.00 2.66 1.41
C HIS A 176 24.63 3.90 2.03
N ALA A 177 25.25 3.76 3.21
CA ALA A 177 25.80 4.87 3.99
C ALA A 177 26.89 5.66 3.25
N GLU A 178 27.81 4.99 2.55
CA GLU A 178 28.87 5.66 1.78
C GLU A 178 28.29 6.53 0.63
N VAL A 179 27.29 6.00 -0.06
CA VAL A 179 26.58 6.75 -1.11
C VAL A 179 25.82 7.95 -0.53
N LEU A 180 25.20 7.79 0.64
CA LEU A 180 24.55 8.91 1.34
C LEU A 180 25.53 10.02 1.68
N MET A 181 26.70 9.66 2.23
CA MET A 181 27.76 10.61 2.56
C MET A 181 28.20 11.41 1.32
N GLU A 182 28.42 10.71 0.22
CA GLU A 182 28.82 11.30 -1.05
C GLU A 182 27.76 12.27 -1.60
N LEU A 183 26.50 11.85 -1.62
CA LEU A 183 25.41 12.70 -2.07
C LEU A 183 25.25 13.96 -1.20
N ILE A 184 25.41 13.84 0.14
CA ILE A 184 25.36 14.97 1.06
C ILE A 184 26.53 15.93 0.82
N GLN A 185 27.75 15.43 0.61
CA GLN A 185 28.93 16.24 0.30
C GLN A 185 28.72 17.05 -1.01
N HIS A 186 27.95 16.50 -1.97
CA HIS A 186 27.59 17.18 -3.21
C HIS A 186 26.31 18.03 -3.08
N GLY A 187 25.83 18.29 -1.86
CA GLY A 187 24.72 19.21 -1.60
C GLY A 187 23.33 18.60 -1.72
N ALA A 188 23.18 17.29 -1.51
CA ALA A 188 21.88 16.67 -1.42
C ALA A 188 21.06 17.25 -0.25
N ASN A 189 19.82 17.62 -0.49
CA ASN A 189 18.92 18.13 0.53
C ASN A 189 18.40 17.01 1.43
N VAL A 190 18.94 16.91 2.64
CA VAL A 190 18.54 15.89 3.63
C VAL A 190 17.11 16.05 4.13
N ALA A 191 16.57 17.28 4.08
CA ALA A 191 15.20 17.58 4.47
C ALA A 191 14.18 17.39 3.33
N ALA A 192 14.63 17.00 2.13
CA ALA A 192 13.74 16.73 1.02
C ALA A 192 12.71 15.68 1.41
N ALA A 193 11.46 15.89 0.99
CA ALA A 193 10.34 15.03 1.34
C ALA A 193 9.60 14.57 0.07
N SER A 194 9.19 13.31 0.06
CA SER A 194 8.43 12.73 -1.04
C SER A 194 7.03 13.35 -1.13
N ARG A 195 6.43 13.30 -2.34
CA ARG A 195 5.07 13.75 -2.59
C ARG A 195 4.06 12.63 -2.35
N PRO A 196 2.80 12.92 -2.01
CA PRO A 196 1.75 11.92 -1.98
C PRO A 196 1.50 11.38 -3.40
N VAL A 197 1.28 10.09 -3.51
CA VAL A 197 0.79 9.51 -4.77
C VAL A 197 -0.66 9.96 -4.93
N MET A 198 -0.92 10.79 -5.94
CA MET A 198 -2.28 11.18 -6.32
C MET A 198 -2.91 9.97 -7.04
N ARG A 199 -3.47 9.05 -6.29
CA ARG A 199 -4.36 8.02 -6.85
C ARG A 199 -5.76 8.63 -6.96
N ASP A 200 -6.31 8.65 -8.17
CA ASP A 200 -7.74 8.88 -8.33
C ASP A 200 -8.45 7.82 -7.47
N GLY A 201 -9.38 8.25 -6.63
CA GLY A 201 -9.92 7.46 -5.51
C GLY A 201 -10.64 6.14 -5.89
N ARG A 202 -10.52 5.66 -7.14
CA ARG A 202 -11.06 4.39 -7.63
C ARG A 202 -10.05 3.24 -7.58
N THR A 203 -8.76 3.49 -7.62
CA THR A 203 -7.71 2.46 -7.65
C THR A 203 -7.24 2.04 -6.25
N ALA A 204 -7.48 2.83 -5.23
CA ALA A 204 -7.06 2.53 -3.86
C ALA A 204 -7.87 1.38 -3.19
N ALA A 205 -9.11 1.16 -3.63
CA ALA A 205 -10.03 0.22 -2.95
C ALA A 205 -9.93 -1.24 -3.41
N LEU A 206 -9.23 -1.55 -4.50
CA LEU A 206 -9.30 -2.88 -5.13
C LEU A 206 -7.96 -3.62 -5.29
N GLY A 207 -6.88 -3.18 -4.67
CA GLY A 207 -5.61 -3.93 -4.67
C GLY A 207 -5.05 -4.25 -6.08
N ASN A 208 -5.57 -3.64 -7.13
CA ASN A 208 -5.02 -3.78 -8.46
C ASN A 208 -3.73 -2.98 -8.53
N SER A 209 -2.62 -3.66 -8.27
CA SER A 209 -1.33 -3.20 -8.73
C SER A 209 -1.40 -3.14 -10.25
N GLU A 210 -1.68 -1.96 -10.80
CA GLU A 210 -1.46 -1.76 -12.24
C GLU A 210 0.00 -2.13 -12.51
N ASP A 211 0.22 -3.00 -13.50
CA ASP A 211 1.56 -3.33 -13.97
C ASP A 211 2.33 -2.00 -14.17
N PRO A 212 3.44 -1.76 -13.44
CA PRO A 212 4.18 -0.50 -13.54
C PRO A 212 4.60 -0.19 -14.99
N ARG A 213 4.73 -1.20 -15.84
CA ARG A 213 4.94 -1.07 -17.28
C ARG A 213 3.78 -0.35 -17.99
N ARG A 214 2.56 -0.48 -17.46
CA ARG A 214 1.38 0.17 -18.06
C ARG A 214 1.44 1.69 -17.92
N ALA A 215 1.80 2.19 -16.75
CA ALA A 215 1.98 3.63 -16.51
C ALA A 215 3.11 4.22 -17.37
N VAL A 216 4.22 3.49 -17.50
CA VAL A 216 5.35 3.87 -18.35
C VAL A 216 4.91 4.02 -19.81
N ARG A 217 4.15 3.06 -20.33
CA ARG A 217 3.67 3.09 -21.73
C ARG A 217 2.64 4.17 -21.98
N GLN A 218 1.74 4.42 -21.01
CA GLN A 218 0.79 5.54 -21.10
C GLN A 218 1.53 6.88 -21.19
N GLN A 219 2.57 7.07 -20.40
CA GLN A 219 3.38 8.28 -20.42
C GLN A 219 4.18 8.39 -21.72
N ALA A 220 4.74 7.29 -22.23
CA ALA A 220 5.43 7.26 -23.51
C ALA A 220 4.50 7.68 -24.67
N ILE A 221 3.28 7.15 -24.71
CA ILE A 221 2.26 7.57 -25.70
C ILE A 221 1.97 9.07 -25.59
N ALA A 222 1.84 9.61 -24.38
CA ALA A 222 1.56 11.04 -24.20
C ALA A 222 2.70 11.93 -24.70
N VAL A 223 3.94 11.58 -24.38
CA VAL A 223 5.14 12.31 -24.83
C VAL A 223 5.25 12.25 -26.36
N LEU A 224 5.03 11.08 -26.95
CA LEU A 224 5.04 10.91 -28.42
C LEU A 224 3.95 11.73 -29.10
N CYS A 225 2.77 11.81 -28.51
CA CYS A 225 1.64 12.57 -29.02
C CYS A 225 1.79 14.10 -28.85
N ASP A 226 2.57 14.56 -27.88
CA ASP A 226 2.81 16.00 -27.63
C ASP A 226 3.89 16.60 -28.56
N ALA A 227 4.62 15.77 -29.28
CA ALA A 227 5.58 16.22 -30.26
C ALA A 227 4.91 16.99 -31.41
N LYS A 228 5.58 18.01 -31.98
CA LYS A 228 5.06 18.78 -33.10
C LYS A 228 4.67 17.92 -34.30
N THR A 229 5.38 16.83 -34.51
CA THR A 229 5.10 15.78 -35.50
C THR A 229 5.14 14.43 -34.80
N PRO A 230 3.97 13.91 -34.31
CA PRO A 230 3.91 12.63 -33.60
C PRO A 230 4.40 11.48 -34.47
N ASP A 231 5.27 10.63 -33.91
CA ASP A 231 5.62 9.36 -34.56
C ASP A 231 4.48 8.35 -34.33
N LEU A 232 3.52 8.32 -35.24
CA LEU A 232 2.34 7.47 -35.16
C LEU A 232 2.68 5.97 -35.21
N ARG A 233 3.84 5.59 -35.74
CA ARG A 233 4.29 4.19 -35.74
C ARG A 233 4.66 3.77 -34.32
N GLU A 234 5.42 4.59 -33.62
CA GLU A 234 5.81 4.33 -32.24
C GLU A 234 4.62 4.42 -31.29
N VAL A 235 3.73 5.39 -31.50
CA VAL A 235 2.44 5.47 -30.75
C VAL A 235 1.64 4.18 -30.90
N ARG A 236 1.59 3.58 -32.09
CA ARG A 236 0.93 2.29 -32.34
C ARG A 236 1.59 1.16 -31.55
N ILE A 237 2.92 1.06 -31.60
CA ILE A 237 3.67 0.03 -30.87
C ILE A 237 3.37 0.12 -29.37
N GLN A 238 3.47 1.29 -28.77
CA GLN A 238 3.21 1.49 -27.34
C GLN A 238 1.75 1.17 -26.99
N ARG A 239 0.80 1.54 -27.85
CA ARG A 239 -0.61 1.23 -27.69
C ARG A 239 -0.90 -0.27 -27.76
N GLU A 240 -0.34 -0.97 -28.74
CA GLU A 240 -0.51 -2.43 -28.89
C GLU A 240 0.11 -3.19 -27.70
N MET A 241 1.24 -2.74 -27.20
CA MET A 241 1.85 -3.26 -25.97
C MET A 241 1.01 -2.99 -24.72
N LEU A 242 0.26 -1.89 -24.69
CA LEU A 242 -0.58 -1.50 -23.55
C LEU A 242 -1.94 -2.22 -23.52
N PHE A 243 -2.58 -2.35 -24.70
CA PHE A 243 -3.96 -2.82 -24.83
C PHE A 243 -4.12 -4.13 -25.63
N GLY A 244 -3.04 -4.65 -26.22
CA GLY A 244 -3.05 -5.79 -27.12
C GLY A 244 -3.42 -5.41 -28.58
N ALA A 245 -2.94 -6.21 -29.53
CA ALA A 245 -3.10 -5.95 -30.96
C ALA A 245 -4.58 -6.00 -31.46
N SER A 246 -5.48 -6.58 -30.70
CA SER A 246 -6.91 -6.73 -31.03
C SER A 246 -7.82 -5.61 -30.48
N ALA A 247 -7.30 -4.62 -29.79
CA ALA A 247 -8.08 -3.52 -29.26
C ALA A 247 -8.69 -2.71 -30.42
N LYS A 248 -9.99 -2.86 -30.65
CA LYS A 248 -10.75 -2.03 -31.58
C LYS A 248 -10.66 -0.58 -31.14
N SER A 249 -10.00 0.26 -31.90
CA SER A 249 -9.75 1.60 -31.44
C SER A 249 -9.80 2.67 -32.53
N THR A 250 -10.02 3.86 -32.07
CA THR A 250 -9.66 5.17 -32.62
C THR A 250 -8.32 5.09 -33.38
N SER A 251 -8.18 5.77 -34.49
CA SER A 251 -6.88 5.86 -35.18
C SER A 251 -5.82 6.44 -34.25
N ASP A 252 -4.53 6.06 -34.46
CA ASP A 252 -3.43 6.58 -33.64
C ASP A 252 -3.34 8.11 -33.67
N ALA A 253 -3.73 8.71 -34.82
CA ALA A 253 -3.81 10.17 -34.95
C ALA A 253 -4.94 10.79 -34.09
N ASP A 254 -6.09 10.12 -33.98
CA ASP A 254 -7.20 10.61 -33.16
C ASP A 254 -6.93 10.38 -31.67
N LEU A 255 -6.18 9.33 -31.32
CA LEU A 255 -5.69 9.10 -29.97
C LEU A 255 -4.78 10.29 -29.53
N CYS A 256 -3.82 10.69 -30.37
CA CYS A 256 -2.96 11.82 -30.08
C CYS A 256 -3.73 13.14 -29.97
N LYS A 257 -4.69 13.42 -30.87
CA LYS A 257 -5.57 14.59 -30.73
C LYS A 257 -6.38 14.57 -29.44
N GLY A 258 -6.82 13.38 -29.02
CA GLY A 258 -7.54 13.20 -27.76
C GLY A 258 -6.66 13.51 -26.54
N ILE A 259 -5.42 13.04 -26.54
CA ILE A 259 -4.45 13.28 -25.47
C ILE A 259 -4.07 14.77 -25.40
N GLN A 260 -3.81 15.41 -26.53
CA GLN A 260 -3.52 16.85 -26.59
C GLN A 260 -4.65 17.72 -26.05
N ARG A 261 -5.92 17.29 -26.20
CA ARG A 261 -7.10 18.04 -25.71
C ARG A 261 -7.44 17.77 -24.26
N ARG A 262 -7.27 16.55 -23.77
CA ARG A 262 -7.81 16.06 -22.49
C ARG A 262 -6.77 15.53 -21.52
N GLY A 263 -5.49 15.53 -21.90
CA GLY A 263 -4.39 14.98 -21.09
C GLY A 263 -4.37 13.45 -21.03
N LEU A 264 -3.48 12.92 -20.19
CA LEU A 264 -3.20 11.48 -20.04
C LEU A 264 -4.42 10.60 -19.73
N GLY A 265 -5.43 11.15 -19.06
CA GLY A 265 -6.68 10.43 -18.75
C GLY A 265 -7.41 9.86 -19.96
N PHE A 266 -7.17 10.44 -21.16
CA PHE A 266 -7.78 9.94 -22.39
C PHE A 266 -7.24 8.57 -22.83
N VAL A 267 -6.01 8.23 -22.50
CA VAL A 267 -5.40 6.92 -22.83
C VAL A 267 -6.10 5.78 -22.10
N THR A 268 -6.59 6.03 -20.89
CA THR A 268 -7.29 5.02 -20.08
C THR A 268 -8.71 4.75 -20.58
N VAL A 269 -9.37 5.74 -21.18
CA VAL A 269 -10.77 5.64 -21.67
C VAL A 269 -10.84 5.02 -23.07
N ALA A 270 -9.89 5.33 -23.94
CA ALA A 270 -9.88 4.83 -25.33
C ALA A 270 -9.54 3.33 -25.46
N GLY A 271 -8.91 2.74 -24.43
CA GLY A 271 -8.52 1.31 -24.40
C GLY A 271 -9.49 0.38 -23.67
N ALA A 272 -10.49 0.89 -22.96
CA ALA A 272 -11.40 0.11 -22.13
C ALA A 272 -12.66 -0.38 -22.89
N GLY A 273 -12.47 -0.95 -24.07
CA GLY A 273 -13.51 -1.65 -24.83
C GLY A 273 -13.69 -3.11 -24.39
N GLY A 274 -13.84 -3.38 -23.09
CA GLY A 274 -14.14 -4.69 -22.52
C GLY A 274 -15.45 -4.62 -21.74
N ASN A 275 -16.46 -5.31 -22.23
CA ASN A 275 -17.79 -5.50 -21.65
C ASN A 275 -17.75 -5.79 -20.15
N HIS A 276 -18.15 -4.85 -19.31
CA HIS A 276 -18.82 -5.11 -18.03
C HIS A 276 -19.81 -3.97 -17.75
N GLY A 277 -21.00 -4.40 -17.43
CA GLY A 277 -22.26 -3.70 -17.41
C GLY A 277 -22.36 -2.35 -16.73
N ALA A 278 -23.15 -1.55 -17.39
CA ALA A 278 -24.09 -0.55 -16.90
C ALA A 278 -23.74 0.19 -15.57
N GLY A 279 -23.19 1.37 -15.73
CA GLY A 279 -23.31 2.45 -14.76
C GLY A 279 -23.41 3.75 -15.52
N VAL A 280 -24.61 4.27 -15.64
CA VAL A 280 -24.97 5.51 -16.32
C VAL A 280 -24.15 6.67 -15.77
N GLY A 281 -23.18 7.14 -16.56
CA GLY A 281 -22.49 8.41 -16.35
C GLY A 281 -23.12 9.46 -17.25
N GLY A 282 -24.16 10.13 -16.76
CA GLY A 282 -24.68 11.33 -17.40
C GLY A 282 -23.65 12.45 -17.34
N GLU A 283 -23.39 13.08 -18.46
CA GLU A 283 -22.74 14.37 -18.57
C GLU A 283 -23.46 15.38 -17.65
N VAL A 284 -22.75 15.93 -16.68
CA VAL A 284 -23.23 17.10 -15.95
C VAL A 284 -22.59 18.32 -16.61
N THR A 285 -23.35 18.97 -17.48
CA THR A 285 -23.11 20.36 -17.81
C THR A 285 -23.43 21.19 -16.58
N GLU A 286 -22.46 21.99 -16.13
CA GLU A 286 -22.72 23.06 -15.18
C GLU A 286 -23.55 24.14 -15.89
N ASP A 287 -24.82 24.23 -15.56
CA ASP A 287 -25.60 25.45 -15.75
C ASP A 287 -26.01 25.97 -14.37
N ALA A 288 -25.51 27.16 -14.07
CA ALA A 288 -25.99 27.97 -13.00
C ALA A 288 -27.43 28.40 -13.33
N ASP A 289 -28.40 27.95 -12.52
CA ASP A 289 -29.53 28.75 -12.06
C ASP A 289 -30.51 27.84 -11.31
N GLY A 290 -30.82 28.19 -10.07
CA GLY A 290 -31.72 27.46 -9.21
C GLY A 290 -33.18 27.52 -9.69
N ALA A 291 -33.65 26.51 -10.42
CA ALA A 291 -35.05 26.31 -10.70
C ALA A 291 -35.52 25.00 -10.07
N ALA A 292 -36.61 25.07 -9.30
CA ALA A 292 -37.29 23.93 -8.71
C ALA A 292 -37.79 22.99 -9.79
N VAL A 293 -37.42 21.70 -9.71
CA VAL A 293 -37.89 20.66 -10.62
C VAL A 293 -39.28 20.19 -10.12
N ALA A 294 -40.30 20.29 -10.97
CA ALA A 294 -41.60 19.72 -10.73
C ALA A 294 -41.73 18.32 -11.39
N ASP A 295 -42.50 17.42 -10.80
CA ASP A 295 -42.82 16.11 -11.39
C ASP A 295 -43.68 16.25 -12.64
N ALA A 296 -43.90 15.16 -13.37
CA ALA A 296 -44.70 15.13 -14.60
C ALA A 296 -46.19 15.58 -14.39
N SER A 297 -46.57 15.88 -13.14
CA SER A 297 -47.90 16.34 -12.75
C SER A 297 -47.88 17.78 -12.22
N GLY A 298 -46.73 18.47 -12.29
CA GLY A 298 -46.61 19.90 -11.90
C GLY A 298 -46.46 20.15 -10.40
N ASN A 299 -46.30 19.12 -9.57
CA ASN A 299 -46.11 19.30 -8.14
C ASN A 299 -44.62 19.49 -7.79
N PRO A 300 -44.27 20.44 -6.90
CA PRO A 300 -42.89 20.58 -6.45
C PRO A 300 -42.44 19.32 -5.71
N VAL A 301 -41.46 18.61 -6.30
CA VAL A 301 -40.82 17.49 -5.62
C VAL A 301 -40.03 18.10 -4.45
N PRO A 302 -40.29 17.68 -3.20
CA PRO A 302 -39.42 18.08 -2.10
C PRO A 302 -38.01 17.66 -2.46
N VAL A 303 -37.08 18.61 -2.53
CA VAL A 303 -35.65 18.33 -2.68
C VAL A 303 -35.24 17.55 -1.44
N GLY A 304 -35.41 16.22 -1.57
CA GLY A 304 -35.24 15.29 -0.48
C GLY A 304 -33.85 15.38 0.07
N ALA A 305 -33.75 15.52 1.36
CA ALA A 305 -32.61 15.18 2.18
C ALA A 305 -32.01 13.84 1.70
N GLY A 306 -30.97 13.88 0.89
CA GLY A 306 -30.38 12.69 0.29
C GLY A 306 -29.10 12.91 -0.51
N ARG A 307 -28.69 14.14 -0.74
CA ARG A 307 -27.31 14.42 -1.09
C ARG A 307 -26.53 14.56 0.20
N GLY A 308 -26.10 13.43 0.74
CA GLY A 308 -25.09 13.43 1.76
C GLY A 308 -24.00 14.38 1.30
N HIS A 309 -23.69 15.38 2.14
CA HIS A 309 -22.48 16.18 1.97
C HIS A 309 -21.35 15.18 1.73
N ARG A 310 -20.86 15.14 0.49
CA ARG A 310 -19.61 14.47 0.21
C ARG A 310 -18.61 15.22 1.10
N PRO A 311 -18.05 14.58 2.11
CA PRO A 311 -17.06 15.27 2.94
C PRO A 311 -16.03 15.85 1.97
N PRO A 312 -15.52 17.08 2.22
CA PRO A 312 -14.51 17.66 1.37
C PRO A 312 -13.46 16.59 1.12
N ALA A 313 -13.01 16.45 -0.13
CA ALA A 313 -12.04 15.44 -0.51
C ALA A 313 -10.91 15.50 0.50
N ARG A 314 -10.76 14.45 1.32
CA ARG A 314 -9.67 14.38 2.29
C ARG A 314 -8.38 14.57 1.51
N GLU A 315 -7.59 15.55 1.90
CA GLU A 315 -6.23 15.68 1.36
C GLU A 315 -5.54 14.32 1.51
N PRO A 316 -4.81 13.86 0.47
CA PRO A 316 -4.13 12.57 0.56
C PRO A 316 -3.16 12.60 1.74
N ASP A 317 -3.35 11.73 2.71
CA ASP A 317 -2.53 11.65 3.93
C ASP A 317 -1.14 11.03 3.67
N GLY A 318 -0.90 10.50 2.48
CA GLY A 318 0.37 9.90 2.08
C GLY A 318 1.44 10.93 1.70
N GLY A 319 2.70 10.50 1.66
CA GLY A 319 3.84 11.30 1.24
C GLY A 319 4.56 12.01 2.38
N ALA A 320 5.43 12.95 2.01
CA ALA A 320 6.38 13.63 2.89
C ALA A 320 7.35 12.68 3.65
N LEU A 321 7.69 11.52 3.03
CA LEU A 321 8.74 10.66 3.57
C LEU A 321 10.11 11.28 3.28
N THR A 322 10.93 11.43 4.31
CA THR A 322 12.32 11.88 4.21
C THR A 322 13.27 10.71 4.06
N ALA A 323 14.53 10.97 3.69
CA ALA A 323 15.57 9.94 3.64
C ALA A 323 15.73 9.22 4.99
N LEU A 324 15.61 9.95 6.12
CA LEU A 324 15.72 9.35 7.46
C LEU A 324 14.54 8.40 7.76
N VAL A 325 13.33 8.69 7.30
CA VAL A 325 12.18 7.77 7.42
C VAL A 325 12.41 6.50 6.60
N TYR A 326 13.02 6.61 5.41
CA TYR A 326 13.39 5.44 4.61
C TYR A 326 14.45 4.59 5.31
N ALA A 327 15.53 5.20 5.84
CA ALA A 327 16.57 4.50 6.62
C ALA A 327 16.00 3.83 7.88
N ALA A 328 15.09 4.50 8.58
CA ALA A 328 14.41 3.96 9.76
C ALA A 328 13.54 2.75 9.44
N ARG A 329 12.81 2.81 8.32
CA ARG A 329 11.98 1.71 7.82
C ARG A 329 12.80 0.48 7.43
N SER A 330 13.97 0.69 6.80
CA SER A 330 14.88 -0.40 6.42
C SER A 330 15.72 -0.93 7.58
N GLY A 331 15.84 -0.19 8.69
CA GLY A 331 16.63 -0.56 9.84
C GLY A 331 18.15 -0.29 9.70
N SER A 332 18.56 0.51 8.71
CA SER A 332 19.97 0.80 8.48
C SER A 332 20.49 1.91 9.40
N ILE A 333 21.13 1.52 10.51
CA ILE A 333 21.67 2.46 11.51
C ILE A 333 22.78 3.33 10.92
N ASP A 334 23.65 2.77 10.08
CA ASP A 334 24.73 3.54 9.48
C ASP A 334 24.22 4.60 8.52
N ALA A 335 23.18 4.28 7.75
CA ALA A 335 22.48 5.26 6.91
C ALA A 335 21.84 6.38 7.75
N ALA A 336 21.16 6.03 8.84
CA ALA A 336 20.56 7.01 9.74
C ALA A 336 21.61 7.91 10.40
N ARG A 337 22.75 7.37 10.80
CA ARG A 337 23.88 8.12 11.37
C ARG A 337 24.36 9.19 10.39
N VAL A 338 24.66 8.80 9.15
CA VAL A 338 25.13 9.72 8.10
C VAL A 338 24.09 10.82 7.84
N LEU A 339 22.81 10.48 7.81
CA LEU A 339 21.75 11.46 7.60
C LEU A 339 21.62 12.45 8.75
N LEU A 340 21.74 11.99 10.02
CA LEU A 340 21.71 12.86 11.21
C LEU A 340 22.94 13.77 11.28
N GLU A 341 24.14 13.26 10.98
CA GLU A 341 25.36 14.04 10.84
C GLU A 341 25.26 15.08 9.71
N GLY A 342 24.52 14.76 8.64
CA GLY A 342 24.19 15.65 7.55
C GLY A 342 23.10 16.67 7.86
N GLY A 343 22.56 16.68 9.10
CA GLY A 343 21.58 17.65 9.58
C GLY A 343 20.12 17.26 9.35
N ALA A 344 19.82 15.98 9.15
CA ALA A 344 18.42 15.53 9.11
C ALA A 344 17.74 15.72 10.48
N ASP A 345 16.51 16.22 10.47
CA ASP A 345 15.70 16.35 11.68
C ASP A 345 15.15 14.97 12.08
N VAL A 346 15.57 14.49 13.27
CA VAL A 346 15.18 13.19 13.84
C VAL A 346 13.67 13.09 14.10
N ASN A 347 12.99 14.24 14.26
CA ASN A 347 11.56 14.35 14.54
C ASN A 347 10.73 14.82 13.33
N GLN A 348 11.33 14.99 12.15
CA GLN A 348 10.58 15.36 10.95
C GLN A 348 9.57 14.28 10.58
N THR A 349 8.29 14.64 10.52
CA THR A 349 7.22 13.70 10.26
C THR A 349 6.78 13.69 8.79
N THR A 350 6.23 12.56 8.36
CA THR A 350 5.44 12.46 7.13
C THR A 350 4.16 13.27 7.25
N ARG A 351 3.41 13.43 6.16
CA ARG A 351 2.12 14.14 6.16
C ARG A 351 1.11 13.54 7.15
N TYR A 352 1.10 12.21 7.32
CA TYR A 352 0.27 11.54 8.33
C TYR A 352 0.85 11.58 9.74
N GLY A 353 2.03 12.16 9.94
CA GLY A 353 2.68 12.26 11.24
C GLY A 353 3.61 11.10 11.59
N TRP A 354 3.96 10.23 10.64
CA TRP A 354 4.96 9.19 10.91
C TRP A 354 6.35 9.80 11.05
N SER A 355 6.91 9.70 12.25
CA SER A 355 8.32 10.04 12.51
C SER A 355 9.25 8.87 12.12
N PRO A 356 10.57 9.10 12.00
CA PRO A 356 11.54 8.01 11.86
C PRO A 356 11.42 6.96 12.97
N LEU A 357 11.20 7.39 14.22
CA LEU A 357 11.01 6.49 15.36
C LEU A 357 9.76 5.62 15.22
N LEU A 358 8.63 6.21 14.81
CA LEU A 358 7.41 5.44 14.54
C LEU A 358 7.62 4.45 13.39
N ALA A 359 8.33 4.85 12.32
CA ALA A 359 8.63 3.98 11.18
C ALA A 359 9.53 2.81 11.58
N ALA A 360 10.56 3.04 12.39
CA ALA A 360 11.42 1.99 12.93
C ALA A 360 10.65 1.02 13.82
N THR A 361 9.84 1.54 14.75
CA THR A 361 9.04 0.73 15.68
C THR A 361 8.02 -0.12 14.93
N HIS A 362 7.29 0.46 13.99
CA HIS A 362 6.30 -0.26 13.16
C HIS A 362 6.90 -1.44 12.40
N ASN A 363 8.15 -1.29 11.94
CA ASN A 363 8.85 -2.34 11.20
C ASN A 363 9.63 -3.30 12.12
N SER A 364 9.46 -3.22 13.43
CA SER A 364 10.18 -4.02 14.44
C SER A 364 11.70 -3.87 14.40
N ASN A 365 12.20 -2.73 13.88
CA ASN A 365 13.63 -2.35 13.88
C ASN A 365 13.95 -1.66 15.20
N TYR A 366 13.92 -2.39 16.31
CA TYR A 366 14.03 -1.81 17.64
C TYR A 366 15.43 -1.29 17.98
N GLN A 367 16.49 -1.86 17.39
CA GLN A 367 17.86 -1.30 17.51
C GLN A 367 17.94 0.07 16.85
N MET A 368 17.36 0.22 15.66
CA MET A 368 17.22 1.51 14.98
C MET A 368 16.40 2.50 15.82
N ALA A 369 15.28 2.05 16.37
CA ALA A 369 14.44 2.89 17.23
C ALA A 369 15.20 3.40 18.46
N ARG A 370 16.01 2.55 19.13
CA ARG A 370 16.88 2.95 20.23
C ARG A 370 17.91 3.97 19.78
N PHE A 371 18.57 3.72 18.65
CA PHE A 371 19.54 4.65 18.07
C PHE A 371 18.91 6.04 17.84
N LEU A 372 17.71 6.13 17.28
CA LEU A 372 17.01 7.39 17.07
C LEU A 372 16.68 8.10 18.39
N ILE A 373 16.24 7.37 19.43
CA ILE A 373 15.96 7.93 20.76
C ILE A 373 17.26 8.49 21.39
N GLU A 374 18.37 7.79 21.27
CA GLU A 374 19.69 8.26 21.75
C GLU A 374 20.17 9.53 21.02
N HIS A 375 19.61 9.80 19.83
CA HIS A 375 19.87 11.01 19.03
C HIS A 375 18.74 12.05 19.10
N GLY A 376 17.85 11.97 20.12
CA GLY A 376 16.89 12.99 20.41
C GLY A 376 15.49 12.81 19.76
N ALA A 377 15.17 11.60 19.31
CA ALA A 377 13.80 11.31 18.86
C ALA A 377 12.84 11.37 20.05
N ASP A 378 11.72 12.07 19.88
CA ASP A 378 10.67 12.18 20.87
C ASP A 378 9.88 10.88 20.99
N VAL A 379 9.97 10.23 22.15
CA VAL A 379 9.29 8.95 22.44
C VAL A 379 7.76 9.09 22.54
N ASN A 380 7.26 10.30 22.61
CA ASN A 380 5.82 10.60 22.71
C ASN A 380 5.23 11.20 21.43
N LEU A 381 6.04 11.39 20.40
CA LEU A 381 5.56 11.92 19.13
C LEU A 381 4.62 10.92 18.46
N ALA A 382 3.35 11.27 18.38
CA ALA A 382 2.30 10.44 17.80
C ALA A 382 2.00 10.83 16.35
N ASN A 383 1.51 9.88 15.55
CA ASN A 383 0.93 10.17 14.25
C ASN A 383 -0.48 10.79 14.39
N LYS A 384 -1.15 11.14 13.27
CA LYS A 384 -2.50 11.71 13.28
C LYS A 384 -3.56 10.82 13.92
N GLY A 385 -3.39 9.51 13.88
CA GLY A 385 -4.24 8.55 14.57
C GLY A 385 -3.95 8.44 16.07
N GLY A 386 -2.98 9.21 16.59
CA GLY A 386 -2.59 9.16 17.99
C GLY A 386 -1.69 7.96 18.35
N TRP A 387 -1.12 7.26 17.38
CA TRP A 387 -0.25 6.11 17.62
C TRP A 387 1.14 6.56 18.01
N THR A 388 1.54 6.24 19.24
CA THR A 388 2.88 6.49 19.78
C THR A 388 3.79 5.28 19.57
N PRO A 389 5.13 5.44 19.71
CA PRO A 389 6.05 4.31 19.70
C PRO A 389 5.68 3.21 20.71
N LEU A 390 5.22 3.59 21.92
CA LEU A 390 4.81 2.62 22.93
C LEU A 390 3.58 1.82 22.47
N TYR A 391 2.53 2.49 21.95
CA TYR A 391 1.35 1.80 21.47
C TYR A 391 1.69 0.84 20.31
N LEU A 392 2.51 1.29 19.34
CA LEU A 392 2.97 0.45 18.24
C LEU A 392 3.81 -0.76 18.70
N ALA A 393 4.69 -0.59 19.69
CA ALA A 393 5.49 -1.69 20.23
C ALA A 393 4.62 -2.75 20.92
N VAL A 394 3.59 -2.32 21.65
CA VAL A 394 2.60 -3.21 22.28
C VAL A 394 1.76 -3.91 21.21
N ASP A 395 1.34 -3.21 20.19
CA ASP A 395 0.60 -3.78 19.07
C ASP A 395 1.43 -4.79 18.28
N ASN A 396 2.71 -4.49 17.98
CA ASN A 396 3.64 -5.41 17.33
C ASN A 396 3.84 -6.72 18.11
N ARG A 397 3.92 -6.63 19.45
CA ARG A 397 4.05 -7.81 20.32
C ARG A 397 2.81 -8.70 20.28
N ASN A 398 1.66 -8.11 20.04
CA ASN A 398 0.35 -8.74 20.08
C ASN A 398 -0.34 -8.71 18.70
N ILE A 399 0.44 -8.86 17.63
CA ILE A 399 -0.07 -8.88 16.26
C ILE A 399 -1.12 -9.98 16.09
N GLU A 400 -2.20 -9.64 15.41
CA GLU A 400 -3.29 -10.54 15.08
C GLU A 400 -2.90 -11.55 13.99
N GLY A 401 -3.46 -12.75 14.05
CA GLY A 401 -3.26 -13.79 13.04
C GLY A 401 -3.83 -13.37 11.68
N GLY A 402 -3.09 -13.63 10.60
CA GLY A 402 -3.50 -13.27 9.24
C GLY A 402 -3.00 -11.93 8.74
N ASP A 403 -2.40 -11.13 9.60
CA ASP A 403 -1.65 -9.94 9.17
C ASP A 403 -0.37 -10.33 8.41
N TYR A 404 0.11 -9.41 7.58
CA TYR A 404 1.28 -9.59 6.72
C TYR A 404 2.46 -10.21 7.48
N PRO A 405 3.41 -10.87 6.77
CA PRO A 405 4.49 -11.59 7.42
C PRO A 405 5.16 -10.69 8.45
N VAL A 406 5.04 -11.11 9.71
CA VAL A 406 5.64 -10.42 10.85
C VAL A 406 7.14 -10.41 10.63
N ARG A 407 7.73 -9.23 10.55
CA ARG A 407 9.19 -9.12 10.52
C ARG A 407 9.72 -9.64 11.86
N THR A 408 10.72 -10.49 11.78
CA THR A 408 11.44 -10.89 12.98
C THR A 408 12.06 -9.64 13.60
N ALA A 409 11.66 -9.32 14.83
CA ALA A 409 12.24 -8.19 15.55
C ALA A 409 13.73 -8.43 15.83
N ASP A 410 14.52 -7.38 15.73
CA ASP A 410 15.96 -7.40 15.99
C ASP A 410 16.31 -7.31 17.50
N MET A 411 15.29 -7.19 18.35
CA MET A 411 15.35 -7.17 19.81
C MET A 411 14.07 -7.73 20.39
N ASP A 412 14.12 -8.32 21.59
CA ASP A 412 12.91 -8.71 22.30
C ASP A 412 11.98 -7.53 22.58
N SER A 413 10.70 -7.71 22.30
CA SER A 413 9.69 -6.65 22.38
C SER A 413 9.48 -6.10 23.79
N LEU A 414 9.53 -6.96 24.84
CA LEU A 414 9.43 -6.49 26.23
C LEU A 414 10.62 -5.64 26.63
N THR A 415 11.82 -6.02 26.19
CA THR A 415 13.05 -5.25 26.40
C THR A 415 12.91 -3.86 25.75
N TYR A 416 12.37 -3.80 24.53
CA TYR A 416 12.16 -2.51 23.86
C TYR A 416 11.06 -1.68 24.51
N ILE A 417 9.93 -2.29 24.90
CA ILE A 417 8.83 -1.61 25.62
C ILE A 417 9.34 -1.04 26.94
N THR A 418 10.10 -1.82 27.72
CA THR A 418 10.74 -1.36 28.96
C THR A 418 11.62 -0.15 28.69
N TYR A 419 12.47 -0.20 27.66
CA TYR A 419 13.32 0.92 27.28
C TYR A 419 12.54 2.17 26.95
N LEU A 420 11.42 2.06 26.20
CA LEU A 420 10.52 3.20 25.90
C LEU A 420 9.94 3.82 27.18
N LEU A 421 9.49 2.99 28.11
CA LEU A 421 8.94 3.42 29.41
C LEU A 421 10.01 4.13 30.26
N ASP A 422 11.24 3.59 30.33
CA ASP A 422 12.38 4.19 31.01
C ASP A 422 12.80 5.53 30.40
N LYS A 423 12.57 5.72 29.10
CA LYS A 423 12.81 6.99 28.39
C LYS A 423 11.64 7.98 28.47
N GLY A 424 10.62 7.67 29.28
CA GLY A 424 9.53 8.57 29.56
C GLY A 424 8.36 8.50 28.56
N ALA A 425 8.17 7.37 27.90
CA ALA A 425 6.97 7.16 27.11
C ALA A 425 5.72 7.23 28.00
N ASN A 426 4.72 8.03 27.57
CA ASN A 426 3.47 8.19 28.33
C ASN A 426 2.64 6.90 28.25
N VAL A 427 2.66 6.12 29.33
CA VAL A 427 1.97 4.83 29.43
C VAL A 427 0.44 4.95 29.33
N ASN A 428 -0.11 6.14 29.65
CA ASN A 428 -1.55 6.43 29.62
C ASN A 428 -1.98 7.19 28.37
N TRP A 429 -1.10 7.30 27.38
CA TRP A 429 -1.47 7.92 26.11
C TRP A 429 -2.63 7.17 25.46
N ARG A 430 -3.57 7.92 24.88
CA ARG A 430 -4.75 7.38 24.20
C ARG A 430 -4.68 7.62 22.72
N ILE A 431 -4.86 6.60 21.92
CA ILE A 431 -5.00 6.76 20.46
C ILE A 431 -6.29 7.54 20.15
N THR A 432 -6.29 8.27 19.03
CA THR A 432 -7.43 9.09 18.61
C THR A 432 -8.32 8.37 17.61
N GLU A 433 -7.73 7.54 16.78
CA GLU A 433 -8.41 6.77 15.74
C GLU A 433 -7.85 5.35 15.72
N SER A 434 -8.75 4.37 15.61
CA SER A 434 -8.38 3.01 15.23
C SER A 434 -7.88 3.07 13.79
N THR A 435 -6.56 3.10 13.62
CA THR A 435 -5.97 3.08 12.29
C THR A 435 -5.87 1.61 11.86
N GLU A 436 -6.70 1.21 10.92
CA GLU A 436 -6.68 -0.09 10.28
C GLU A 436 -5.40 -0.32 9.45
N THR A 437 -4.24 -0.10 10.08
CA THR A 437 -2.97 -0.24 9.36
C THR A 437 -2.64 -1.69 9.04
N ARG A 438 -3.32 -2.64 9.67
CA ARG A 438 -3.00 -4.07 9.55
C ARG A 438 -4.17 -4.98 9.25
N THR A 439 -5.41 -4.64 9.61
CA THR A 439 -6.58 -5.47 9.37
C THR A 439 -7.46 -4.91 8.27
N VAL A 440 -7.14 -5.23 7.03
CA VAL A 440 -7.91 -4.77 5.85
C VAL A 440 -9.29 -5.46 5.75
N PHE A 441 -9.54 -6.55 6.49
CA PHE A 441 -10.70 -7.42 6.26
C PHE A 441 -11.59 -7.70 7.46
N THR A 442 -11.20 -7.31 8.67
CA THR A 442 -12.02 -7.59 9.85
C THR A 442 -12.53 -6.30 10.46
N ASN A 443 -13.81 -5.98 10.22
CA ASN A 443 -14.53 -5.05 11.07
C ASN A 443 -14.58 -5.67 12.48
N GLN A 444 -13.56 -5.39 13.27
CA GLN A 444 -13.58 -5.75 14.68
C GLN A 444 -14.77 -5.04 15.32
N TRP A 445 -15.49 -5.76 16.17
CA TRP A 445 -16.60 -5.19 16.91
C TRP A 445 -16.16 -4.41 18.17
N LEU A 446 -14.85 -4.26 18.36
CA LEU A 446 -14.22 -3.33 19.29
C LEU A 446 -13.79 -2.07 18.52
N ASN A 447 -14.34 -0.93 18.90
CA ASN A 447 -13.79 0.36 18.48
C ASN A 447 -12.66 0.74 19.45
N GLU A 448 -11.43 0.80 18.95
CA GLU A 448 -10.24 1.08 19.75
C GLU A 448 -9.99 2.59 19.98
N ASP A 449 -10.82 3.47 19.44
CA ASP A 449 -10.67 4.92 19.67
C ASP A 449 -10.59 5.20 21.18
N GLY A 450 -9.52 5.88 21.57
CA GLY A 450 -9.23 6.17 22.97
C GLY A 450 -8.60 5.03 23.76
N ALA A 451 -8.21 3.93 23.11
CA ALA A 451 -7.47 2.85 23.77
C ALA A 451 -6.08 3.31 24.22
N THR A 452 -5.59 2.69 25.29
CA THR A 452 -4.22 2.80 25.78
C THR A 452 -3.42 1.55 25.44
N ALA A 453 -2.10 1.61 25.55
CA ALA A 453 -1.22 0.45 25.46
C ALA A 453 -1.67 -0.67 26.43
N PHE A 454 -2.15 -0.31 27.64
CA PHE A 454 -2.67 -1.26 28.61
C PHE A 454 -3.93 -1.99 28.11
N LEU A 455 -4.86 -1.27 27.49
CA LEU A 455 -6.08 -1.89 26.93
C LEU A 455 -5.72 -2.83 25.77
N ARG A 456 -4.79 -2.42 24.89
CA ARG A 456 -4.33 -3.27 23.78
C ARG A 456 -3.66 -4.56 24.27
N ALA A 457 -2.84 -4.47 25.32
CA ALA A 457 -2.25 -5.65 25.98
C ALA A 457 -3.32 -6.56 26.61
N ALA A 458 -4.36 -5.96 27.22
CA ALA A 458 -5.48 -6.70 27.81
C ALA A 458 -6.28 -7.47 26.76
N GLN A 459 -6.55 -6.90 25.58
CA GLN A 459 -7.24 -7.53 24.46
C GLN A 459 -6.57 -8.85 24.04
N SER A 460 -5.24 -8.90 24.06
CA SER A 460 -4.46 -10.10 23.72
C SER A 460 -4.18 -11.01 24.92
N GLY A 461 -4.61 -10.64 26.11
CA GLY A 461 -4.37 -11.43 27.33
C GLY A 461 -2.90 -11.47 27.79
N ASP A 462 -2.09 -10.46 27.43
CA ASP A 462 -0.66 -10.42 27.74
C ASP A 462 -0.40 -9.99 29.18
N LEU A 463 -0.53 -10.94 30.11
CA LEU A 463 -0.42 -10.69 31.55
C LEU A 463 0.95 -10.14 31.96
N GLU A 464 2.03 -10.60 31.32
CA GLU A 464 3.38 -10.14 31.60
C GLU A 464 3.53 -8.64 31.26
N LEU A 465 3.07 -8.26 30.08
CA LEU A 465 3.07 -6.88 29.64
C LEU A 465 2.13 -5.99 30.49
N LEU A 466 0.95 -6.48 30.86
CA LEU A 466 0.04 -5.74 31.72
C LEU A 466 0.69 -5.40 33.07
N LYS A 467 1.39 -6.36 33.68
CA LYS A 467 2.14 -6.13 34.94
C LYS A 467 3.26 -5.10 34.76
N LEU A 468 3.99 -5.18 33.65
CA LEU A 468 5.03 -4.21 33.30
C LEU A 468 4.45 -2.79 33.17
N LEU A 469 3.36 -2.64 32.43
CA LEU A 469 2.72 -1.33 32.23
C LEU A 469 2.18 -0.75 33.56
N VAL A 470 1.58 -1.56 34.42
CA VAL A 470 1.14 -1.12 35.76
C VAL A 470 2.31 -0.68 36.62
N ALA A 471 3.44 -1.42 36.60
CA ALA A 471 4.66 -1.04 37.32
C ALA A 471 5.20 0.33 36.88
N HIS A 472 4.90 0.75 35.64
CA HIS A 472 5.26 2.08 35.11
C HIS A 472 4.11 3.08 35.15
N GLY A 473 3.05 2.83 35.93
CA GLY A 473 2.00 3.79 36.21
C GLY A 473 0.82 3.79 35.22
N ALA A 474 0.60 2.68 34.51
CA ALA A 474 -0.62 2.54 33.70
C ALA A 474 -1.86 2.56 34.59
N ASP A 475 -2.84 3.39 34.22
CA ASP A 475 -4.16 3.39 34.83
C ASP A 475 -5.05 2.32 34.18
N PRO A 476 -5.37 1.22 34.90
CA PRO A 476 -6.17 0.13 34.36
C PRO A 476 -7.65 0.50 34.14
N LYS A 477 -8.07 1.69 34.54
CA LYS A 477 -9.48 2.15 34.44
C LYS A 477 -9.74 3.04 33.21
N ILE A 478 -8.73 3.28 32.39
CA ILE A 478 -8.92 4.02 31.13
C ILE A 478 -9.59 3.10 30.11
N ASN A 479 -10.82 3.44 29.75
CA ASN A 479 -11.63 2.74 28.76
C ASN A 479 -11.44 3.37 27.36
N THR A 480 -11.87 2.64 26.31
CA THR A 480 -12.02 3.22 24.98
C THR A 480 -13.00 4.40 24.99
N ARG A 481 -13.07 5.15 23.88
CA ARG A 481 -14.06 6.26 23.75
C ARG A 481 -15.51 5.76 23.88
N LEU A 482 -15.79 4.53 23.41
CA LEU A 482 -17.09 3.89 23.54
C LEU A 482 -17.25 3.08 24.85
N GLY A 483 -16.41 3.31 25.84
CA GLY A 483 -16.54 2.75 27.18
C GLY A 483 -16.11 1.28 27.32
N VAL A 484 -15.47 0.67 26.35
CA VAL A 484 -14.95 -0.70 26.51
C VAL A 484 -13.80 -0.69 27.51
N THR A 485 -13.93 -1.48 28.57
CA THR A 485 -12.92 -1.62 29.63
C THR A 485 -11.82 -2.62 29.23
N PRO A 486 -10.59 -2.53 29.78
CA PRO A 486 -9.57 -3.55 29.60
C PRO A 486 -10.06 -4.97 30.02
N LEU A 487 -10.89 -5.07 31.04
CA LEU A 487 -11.49 -6.33 31.45
C LEU A 487 -12.43 -6.91 30.39
N ALA A 488 -13.26 -6.05 29.77
CA ALA A 488 -14.18 -6.48 28.74
C ALA A 488 -13.42 -6.93 27.46
N ALA A 489 -12.35 -6.20 27.10
CA ALA A 489 -11.48 -6.59 26.00
C ALA A 489 -10.78 -7.94 26.24
N ALA A 490 -10.20 -8.12 27.43
CA ALA A 490 -9.56 -9.40 27.83
C ALA A 490 -10.56 -10.56 27.87
N ALA A 491 -11.82 -10.29 28.26
CA ALA A 491 -12.87 -11.31 28.31
C ALA A 491 -13.38 -11.72 26.92
N GLY A 492 -13.09 -10.93 25.87
CA GLY A 492 -13.46 -11.29 24.49
C GLY A 492 -14.26 -10.24 23.72
N ILE A 493 -14.49 -9.03 24.25
CA ILE A 493 -15.02 -7.92 23.44
C ILE A 493 -13.96 -7.54 22.40
N GLY A 494 -14.29 -7.69 21.11
CA GLY A 494 -13.36 -7.50 20.02
C GLY A 494 -12.71 -8.77 19.47
N TRP A 495 -12.90 -9.90 20.15
CA TRP A 495 -12.34 -11.17 19.72
C TRP A 495 -12.96 -11.63 18.38
N VAL A 496 -12.10 -12.10 17.48
CA VAL A 496 -12.46 -12.65 16.16
C VAL A 496 -11.75 -13.98 16.00
N GLU A 497 -12.50 -15.06 15.75
CA GLU A 497 -11.97 -16.41 15.59
C GLU A 497 -10.94 -16.47 14.45
N GLY A 498 -9.77 -17.04 14.75
CA GLY A 498 -8.68 -17.20 13.77
C GLY A 498 -7.93 -15.92 13.41
N VAL A 499 -8.29 -14.78 13.98
CA VAL A 499 -7.66 -13.48 13.74
C VAL A 499 -6.99 -12.95 15.01
N THR A 500 -7.76 -12.82 16.09
CA THR A 500 -7.21 -12.29 17.34
C THR A 500 -6.13 -13.21 17.90
N GLN A 501 -4.95 -12.63 18.21
CA GLN A 501 -3.88 -13.37 18.88
C GLN A 501 -4.38 -13.94 20.19
N GLU A 502 -4.40 -15.26 20.29
CA GLU A 502 -4.88 -15.93 21.49
C GLU A 502 -3.72 -16.42 22.37
N ARG A 503 -3.83 -16.13 23.65
CA ARG A 503 -3.09 -16.82 24.71
C ARG A 503 -3.83 -18.11 25.09
N SER A 504 -3.14 -19.00 25.78
CA SER A 504 -3.80 -20.21 26.28
C SER A 504 -5.03 -19.88 27.16
N PRO A 505 -6.04 -20.75 27.23
CA PRO A 505 -7.21 -20.52 28.08
C PRO A 505 -6.84 -20.24 29.54
N GLY A 506 -5.79 -20.88 30.06
CA GLY A 506 -5.28 -20.64 31.40
C GLY A 506 -4.71 -19.23 31.59
N GLU A 507 -3.91 -18.74 30.64
CA GLU A 507 -3.36 -17.38 30.68
C GLU A 507 -4.47 -16.33 30.58
N THR A 508 -5.48 -16.56 29.74
CA THR A 508 -6.65 -15.68 29.66
C THR A 508 -7.38 -15.58 31.02
N VAL A 509 -7.59 -16.71 31.70
CA VAL A 509 -8.19 -16.75 33.04
C VAL A 509 -7.36 -15.96 34.06
N GLU A 510 -6.05 -16.15 34.07
CA GLU A 510 -5.16 -15.42 35.00
C GLU A 510 -5.13 -13.91 34.67
N THR A 511 -5.18 -13.54 33.41
CA THR A 511 -5.30 -12.12 32.95
C THR A 511 -6.60 -11.49 33.48
N VAL A 512 -7.73 -12.19 33.33
CA VAL A 512 -9.03 -11.69 33.81
C VAL A 512 -9.03 -11.57 35.36
N LYS A 513 -8.48 -12.53 36.10
CA LYS A 513 -8.31 -12.46 37.57
C LYS A 513 -7.44 -11.25 37.96
N TYR A 514 -6.34 -11.03 37.26
CA TYR A 514 -5.46 -9.89 37.50
C TYR A 514 -6.19 -8.56 37.30
N LEU A 515 -6.92 -8.41 36.20
CA LEU A 515 -7.67 -7.19 35.90
C LEU A 515 -8.77 -6.93 36.95
N LEU A 516 -9.46 -7.97 37.41
CA LEU A 516 -10.41 -7.88 38.50
C LEU A 516 -9.74 -7.46 39.82
N SER A 517 -8.53 -7.95 40.13
CA SER A 517 -7.76 -7.55 41.32
C SER A 517 -7.35 -6.09 41.32
N LEU A 518 -7.24 -5.45 40.11
CA LEU A 518 -7.02 -4.00 39.94
C LEU A 518 -8.30 -3.17 40.17
N GLY A 519 -9.43 -3.80 40.50
CA GLY A 519 -10.68 -3.13 40.84
C GLY A 519 -11.47 -2.66 39.61
N ILE A 520 -11.29 -3.28 38.46
CA ILE A 520 -12.12 -3.00 37.28
C ILE A 520 -13.50 -3.63 37.49
N ASN A 521 -14.56 -2.83 37.32
CA ASN A 521 -15.94 -3.29 37.56
C ASN A 521 -16.39 -4.26 36.43
N PRO A 522 -16.71 -5.53 36.71
CA PRO A 522 -17.16 -6.48 35.71
C PRO A 522 -18.52 -6.14 35.08
N ASN A 523 -19.28 -5.24 35.71
CA ASN A 523 -20.60 -4.81 35.27
C ASN A 523 -20.59 -3.43 34.57
N PHE A 524 -19.42 -2.88 34.30
CA PHE A 524 -19.35 -1.63 33.54
C PHE A 524 -19.89 -1.85 32.13
N GLN A 525 -20.93 -1.11 31.77
CA GLN A 525 -21.53 -1.15 30.45
C GLN A 525 -20.85 -0.15 29.52
N ALA A 526 -20.37 -0.63 28.38
CA ALA A 526 -19.93 0.24 27.28
C ALA A 526 -21.16 0.93 26.64
N ASP A 527 -20.92 1.87 25.73
CA ASP A 527 -21.97 2.59 24.98
C ASP A 527 -22.84 1.66 24.12
N THR A 528 -22.38 0.44 23.87
CA THR A 528 -23.16 -0.64 23.23
C THR A 528 -24.03 -1.42 24.22
N GLY A 529 -23.97 -1.12 25.51
CA GLY A 529 -24.63 -1.88 26.57
C GLY A 529 -23.91 -3.17 26.98
N ARG A 530 -22.84 -3.54 26.28
CA ARG A 530 -22.08 -4.78 26.53
C ARG A 530 -21.22 -4.67 27.77
N VAL A 531 -21.14 -5.79 28.52
CA VAL A 531 -20.24 -5.96 29.68
C VAL A 531 -19.24 -7.08 29.38
N ALA A 532 -18.24 -7.28 30.21
CA ALA A 532 -17.22 -8.33 30.08
C ALA A 532 -17.82 -9.72 29.84
N LEU A 533 -18.96 -10.03 30.48
CA LEU A 533 -19.60 -11.32 30.36
C LEU A 533 -20.17 -11.62 28.96
N HIS A 534 -20.55 -10.59 28.18
CA HIS A 534 -20.96 -10.77 26.79
C HIS A 534 -19.76 -11.22 25.92
N GLY A 535 -18.58 -10.64 26.15
CA GLY A 535 -17.34 -11.04 25.46
C GLY A 535 -16.96 -12.49 25.77
N ALA A 536 -16.95 -12.85 27.05
CA ALA A 536 -16.62 -14.21 27.49
C ALA A 536 -17.60 -15.27 26.94
N ALA A 537 -18.87 -14.93 26.87
CA ALA A 537 -19.92 -15.78 26.32
C ALA A 537 -19.79 -15.94 24.78
N HIS A 538 -19.51 -14.87 24.09
CA HIS A 538 -19.25 -14.87 22.61
C HIS A 538 -18.01 -15.69 22.23
N LYS A 539 -16.93 -15.56 23.01
CA LYS A 539 -15.70 -16.30 22.82
C LYS A 539 -15.80 -17.79 23.21
N GLY A 540 -16.85 -18.18 23.92
CA GLY A 540 -16.97 -19.52 24.47
C GLY A 540 -15.98 -19.79 25.62
N ALA A 541 -15.50 -18.74 26.31
CA ALA A 541 -14.50 -18.82 27.37
C ALA A 541 -15.14 -19.24 28.72
N THR A 542 -15.53 -20.49 28.85
CA THR A 542 -16.32 -21.03 29.98
C THR A 542 -15.71 -20.73 31.35
N GLU A 543 -14.39 -20.90 31.52
CA GLU A 543 -13.71 -20.62 32.78
C GLU A 543 -13.65 -19.11 33.10
N VAL A 544 -13.52 -18.25 32.08
CA VAL A 544 -13.62 -16.79 32.25
C VAL A 544 -15.04 -16.42 32.73
N VAL A 545 -16.09 -17.05 32.18
CA VAL A 545 -17.46 -16.86 32.64
C VAL A 545 -17.59 -17.19 34.14
N ARG A 546 -17.05 -18.34 34.60
CA ARG A 546 -17.07 -18.71 36.03
C ARG A 546 -16.36 -17.66 36.88
N VAL A 547 -15.19 -17.19 36.47
CA VAL A 547 -14.41 -16.17 37.19
C VAL A 547 -15.16 -14.84 37.27
N LEU A 548 -15.73 -14.37 36.16
CA LEU A 548 -16.50 -13.13 36.14
C LEU A 548 -17.75 -13.20 37.04
N VAL A 549 -18.51 -14.30 36.99
CA VAL A 549 -19.70 -14.46 37.81
C VAL A 549 -19.32 -14.58 39.30
N ALA A 550 -18.24 -15.29 39.64
CA ALA A 550 -17.72 -15.33 40.99
C ALA A 550 -17.27 -13.95 41.52
N ALA A 551 -16.84 -13.07 40.64
CA ALA A 551 -16.49 -11.67 40.94
C ALA A 551 -17.71 -10.72 40.92
N GLY A 552 -18.95 -11.25 40.81
CA GLY A 552 -20.17 -10.47 40.85
C GLY A 552 -20.65 -9.94 39.51
N ALA A 553 -20.19 -10.50 38.37
CA ALA A 553 -20.76 -10.16 37.07
C ALA A 553 -22.24 -10.59 36.97
N ARG A 554 -23.08 -9.65 36.56
CA ARG A 554 -24.51 -9.88 36.41
C ARG A 554 -24.81 -10.58 35.07
N MET A 555 -25.58 -11.65 35.11
CA MET A 555 -25.96 -12.46 33.96
C MET A 555 -27.26 -11.98 33.30
N ASP A 556 -27.95 -11.02 33.91
CA ASP A 556 -29.22 -10.43 33.48
C ASP A 556 -29.04 -9.07 32.80
N VAL A 557 -27.81 -8.65 32.56
CA VAL A 557 -27.50 -7.39 31.82
C VAL A 557 -27.75 -7.60 30.35
N ARG A 558 -28.55 -6.70 29.74
CA ARG A 558 -28.79 -6.69 28.30
C ARG A 558 -27.91 -5.66 27.63
N ASP A 559 -27.43 -5.95 26.43
CA ASP A 559 -26.86 -4.94 25.56
C ASP A 559 -27.96 -4.03 24.97
N PHE A 560 -27.55 -3.00 24.21
CA PHE A 560 -28.47 -2.06 23.58
C PHE A 560 -28.88 -2.47 22.16
N GLY A 561 -28.57 -3.69 21.76
CA GLY A 561 -28.94 -4.28 20.48
C GLY A 561 -27.95 -3.98 19.36
N ASN A 562 -28.25 -4.51 18.16
CA ASN A 562 -27.40 -4.33 16.98
C ASN A 562 -27.53 -2.91 16.44
N THR A 563 -26.65 -2.02 16.86
CA THR A 563 -26.53 -0.67 16.27
C THR A 563 -25.76 -0.66 14.96
N ASP A 564 -25.15 -1.79 14.55
CA ASP A 564 -24.34 -1.90 13.34
C ASP A 564 -25.16 -1.98 12.03
N ASN A 565 -26.46 -2.20 12.12
CA ASN A 565 -27.37 -2.16 10.96
C ASN A 565 -27.81 -0.72 10.63
N ARG A 566 -26.86 0.15 10.34
CA ARG A 566 -27.09 1.54 9.89
C ARG A 566 -27.70 1.61 8.49
N GLY A 567 -28.80 0.95 8.23
CA GLY A 567 -29.40 0.99 6.90
C GLY A 567 -30.82 0.44 6.82
N SER A 568 -31.34 -0.18 7.87
CA SER A 568 -32.71 -0.69 7.85
C SER A 568 -33.53 -0.06 8.99
N PRO A 569 -34.40 0.90 8.69
CA PRO A 569 -35.30 1.49 9.72
C PRO A 569 -36.37 0.53 10.23
N THR A 570 -36.39 -0.71 9.75
CA THR A 570 -37.43 -1.70 10.02
C THR A 570 -37.00 -2.87 10.91
N LEU A 571 -35.71 -2.97 11.30
CA LEU A 571 -35.26 -3.97 12.25
C LEU A 571 -35.51 -3.47 13.68
N ALA A 572 -36.43 -4.14 14.39
CA ALA A 572 -36.61 -3.92 15.81
C ALA A 572 -35.26 -4.11 16.54
N ILE A 573 -34.93 -3.20 17.44
CA ILE A 573 -33.71 -3.26 18.24
C ILE A 573 -33.87 -4.42 19.22
N HIS A 574 -33.26 -5.58 18.91
CA HIS A 574 -33.19 -6.70 19.86
C HIS A 574 -32.02 -6.45 20.81
N THR A 575 -32.29 -6.56 22.11
CA THR A 575 -31.29 -6.50 23.18
C THR A 575 -30.96 -7.90 23.62
N TRP A 576 -29.69 -8.20 23.85
CA TRP A 576 -29.20 -9.54 24.08
C TRP A 576 -28.58 -9.72 25.47
N LEU A 577 -28.86 -10.86 26.09
CA LEU A 577 -28.20 -11.31 27.33
C LEU A 577 -26.84 -11.98 26.99
N PRO A 578 -25.92 -12.09 27.96
CA PRO A 578 -24.69 -12.86 27.75
C PRO A 578 -24.92 -14.29 27.25
N ILE A 579 -25.97 -14.95 27.75
CA ILE A 579 -26.32 -16.31 27.32
C ILE A 579 -26.75 -16.39 25.85
N ASP A 580 -27.32 -15.34 25.28
CA ASP A 580 -27.70 -15.29 23.87
C ASP A 580 -26.48 -15.34 22.97
N TYR A 581 -25.37 -14.75 23.40
CA TYR A 581 -24.06 -14.83 22.71
C TYR A 581 -23.53 -16.27 22.75
N ALA A 582 -23.61 -16.96 23.93
CA ALA A 582 -23.17 -18.34 24.05
C ALA A 582 -24.09 -19.33 23.28
N ASP A 583 -25.38 -19.04 23.17
CA ASP A 583 -26.31 -19.81 22.35
C ASP A 583 -26.09 -19.62 20.82
N GLY A 584 -25.21 -18.69 20.42
CA GLY A 584 -24.95 -18.40 19.01
C GLY A 584 -26.06 -17.63 18.30
N LEU A 585 -26.79 -16.78 19.03
CA LEU A 585 -27.88 -15.99 18.49
C LEU A 585 -27.45 -14.58 18.03
N VAL A 586 -26.28 -14.14 18.45
CA VAL A 586 -25.82 -12.77 18.22
C VAL A 586 -24.68 -12.75 17.20
N ARG A 587 -24.93 -12.09 16.09
CA ARG A 587 -23.89 -11.80 15.09
C ARG A 587 -23.18 -10.53 15.48
N VAL A 588 -21.83 -10.56 15.50
CA VAL A 588 -20.98 -9.39 15.78
C VAL A 588 -20.00 -9.15 14.65
N GLY A 589 -19.94 -7.93 14.15
CA GLY A 589 -19.07 -7.58 13.04
C GLY A 589 -19.34 -8.46 11.79
N VAL A 590 -18.28 -9.00 11.22
CA VAL A 590 -18.33 -9.91 10.05
C VAL A 590 -18.49 -11.38 10.46
N GLN A 591 -18.37 -11.69 11.76
CA GLN A 591 -18.47 -13.08 12.24
C GLN A 591 -19.90 -13.61 12.23
N SER A 592 -20.03 -14.88 11.84
CA SER A 592 -21.24 -15.65 12.10
C SER A 592 -21.42 -15.86 13.61
N ALA A 593 -22.66 -15.93 14.04
CA ALA A 593 -22.95 -16.35 15.40
C ALA A 593 -22.50 -17.81 15.59
N ILE A 594 -21.62 -18.03 16.57
CA ILE A 594 -21.04 -19.35 16.86
C ILE A 594 -21.63 -19.85 18.18
N PRO A 595 -22.35 -21.00 18.21
CA PRO A 595 -22.86 -21.56 19.45
C PRO A 595 -21.72 -22.21 20.25
N HIS A 596 -21.72 -21.96 21.57
CA HIS A 596 -20.81 -22.55 22.55
C HIS A 596 -21.59 -23.35 23.59
N PRO A 597 -21.98 -24.62 23.32
CA PRO A 597 -22.92 -25.39 24.16
C PRO A 597 -22.48 -25.53 25.61
N GLU A 598 -21.18 -25.72 25.86
CA GLU A 598 -20.65 -25.85 27.21
C GLU A 598 -20.76 -24.52 28.00
N THR A 599 -20.41 -23.41 27.39
CA THR A 599 -20.54 -22.09 28.02
C THR A 599 -22.00 -21.73 28.27
N SER A 600 -22.88 -22.06 27.31
CA SER A 600 -24.32 -21.89 27.45
C SER A 600 -24.90 -22.71 28.57
N ARG A 601 -24.51 -23.99 28.73
CA ARG A 601 -24.92 -24.86 29.84
C ARG A 601 -24.46 -24.27 31.17
N VAL A 602 -23.22 -23.86 31.29
CA VAL A 602 -22.66 -23.26 32.49
C VAL A 602 -23.38 -21.97 32.88
N LEU A 603 -23.67 -21.09 31.92
CA LEU A 603 -24.44 -19.88 32.19
C LEU A 603 -25.83 -20.20 32.74
N ARG A 604 -26.58 -21.19 32.19
CA ARG A 604 -27.87 -21.61 32.69
C ARG A 604 -27.79 -22.12 34.14
N GLU A 605 -26.81 -22.95 34.45
CA GLU A 605 -26.59 -23.45 35.81
C GLU A 605 -26.31 -22.30 36.81
N LEU A 606 -25.46 -21.34 36.42
CA LEU A 606 -25.13 -20.19 37.26
C LEU A 606 -26.32 -19.24 37.41
N MET A 607 -27.13 -19.04 36.39
CA MET A 607 -28.37 -18.26 36.45
C MET A 607 -29.37 -18.89 37.42
N LEU A 608 -29.59 -20.19 37.32
CA LEU A 608 -30.49 -20.93 38.27
C LEU A 608 -29.99 -20.82 39.72
N LYS A 609 -28.69 -20.99 39.95
CA LYS A 609 -28.08 -20.81 41.28
C LYS A 609 -28.25 -19.39 41.83
N ALA A 610 -28.29 -18.40 40.97
CA ALA A 610 -28.53 -17.00 41.32
C ALA A 610 -30.02 -16.64 41.44
N GLY A 611 -30.93 -17.59 41.26
CA GLY A 611 -32.38 -17.37 41.31
C GLY A 611 -32.93 -16.67 40.04
N LEU A 612 -32.17 -16.63 38.99
CA LEU A 612 -32.58 -16.08 37.69
C LEU A 612 -33.24 -17.19 36.85
N LYS A 613 -34.23 -16.82 36.01
CA LYS A 613 -34.86 -17.75 35.06
C LYS A 613 -34.04 -17.71 33.75
N PRO A 614 -33.29 -18.76 33.38
CA PRO A 614 -32.58 -18.79 32.13
C PRO A 614 -33.57 -18.92 30.94
N PRO A 615 -33.23 -18.40 29.76
CA PRO A 615 -33.98 -18.65 28.56
C PRO A 615 -34.02 -20.15 28.19
N PRO A 616 -35.02 -20.61 27.40
CA PRO A 616 -35.12 -21.99 26.95
C PRO A 616 -33.88 -22.47 26.21
N GLU A 617 -33.60 -23.77 26.23
CA GLU A 617 -32.59 -24.41 25.40
C GLU A 617 -33.07 -24.57 23.95
N GLY A 618 -32.10 -24.75 23.00
CA GLY A 618 -32.39 -25.05 21.60
C GLY A 618 -32.92 -23.88 20.80
N ARG A 619 -32.78 -22.65 21.29
CA ARG A 619 -33.11 -21.46 20.52
C ARG A 619 -32.17 -21.34 19.31
N THR A 620 -32.73 -21.03 18.16
CA THR A 620 -32.00 -20.74 16.92
C THR A 620 -32.34 -19.35 16.38
N LEU A 621 -31.51 -18.79 15.53
CA LEU A 621 -31.81 -17.52 14.86
C LEU A 621 -33.14 -17.58 14.11
N GLU A 622 -33.48 -18.74 13.55
CA GLU A 622 -34.76 -18.97 12.86
C GLU A 622 -35.96 -18.94 13.80
N SER A 623 -35.78 -19.39 15.07
CA SER A 623 -36.81 -19.33 16.11
C SER A 623 -37.04 -17.94 16.69
N LEU A 624 -36.13 -16.99 16.39
CA LEU A 624 -36.15 -15.62 16.90
C LEU A 624 -36.66 -14.60 15.88
N CYS A 625 -37.39 -15.04 14.85
CA CYS A 625 -38.08 -14.13 13.96
C CYS A 625 -37.14 -13.21 13.11
N ILE A 626 -36.30 -13.83 12.27
CA ILE A 626 -35.55 -13.09 11.26
C ILE A 626 -36.40 -12.85 10.00
N VAL A 627 -37.43 -13.67 9.76
CA VAL A 627 -38.23 -13.65 8.51
C VAL A 627 -39.47 -12.76 8.62
N ASP A 628 -40.08 -12.67 9.79
CA ASP A 628 -41.10 -11.66 10.06
C ASP A 628 -40.50 -10.58 10.91
N VAL A 629 -40.24 -9.43 10.29
CA VAL A 629 -39.97 -8.19 11.04
C VAL A 629 -40.85 -8.21 12.27
N CYS A 630 -40.23 -8.32 13.45
CA CYS A 630 -40.93 -8.54 14.70
C CYS A 630 -42.10 -7.56 14.78
N LYS A 631 -43.30 -8.09 14.64
CA LYS A 631 -44.49 -7.27 14.71
C LYS A 631 -44.52 -6.58 16.06
N PRO A 632 -44.88 -5.31 16.16
CA PRO A 632 -45.04 -4.64 17.43
C PRO A 632 -45.87 -5.51 18.37
N GLY A 633 -45.33 -5.93 19.54
CA GLY A 633 -45.95 -6.80 20.48
C GLY A 633 -45.60 -8.30 20.41
N TYR A 634 -44.73 -8.70 19.47
CA TYR A 634 -44.14 -10.06 19.47
C TYR A 634 -42.96 -10.08 20.41
N ASP A 635 -43.06 -10.85 21.49
CA ASP A 635 -42.00 -11.10 22.44
C ASP A 635 -41.50 -12.55 22.27
N PRO A 636 -40.49 -12.78 21.38
CA PRO A 636 -39.95 -14.12 21.14
C PRO A 636 -39.18 -14.69 22.34
N ILE A 637 -38.93 -13.89 23.36
CA ILE A 637 -38.08 -14.23 24.51
C ILE A 637 -38.87 -14.28 25.82
N GLY A 638 -40.18 -13.98 25.77
CA GLY A 638 -41.05 -14.03 26.98
C GLY A 638 -40.70 -12.96 28.01
N ILE A 639 -40.31 -11.75 27.57
CA ILE A 639 -39.89 -10.68 28.49
C ILE A 639 -41.08 -9.96 29.12
N ASN A 640 -42.25 -10.01 28.48
CA ASN A 640 -43.46 -9.30 28.90
C ASN A 640 -44.47 -10.17 29.69
N ASN A 641 -44.03 -11.30 30.27
CA ASN A 641 -44.84 -12.11 31.21
C ASN A 641 -44.20 -12.19 32.60
#